data_d036d34a28012325856d248f6b6304ce
#
_entry.id   d036d34a28012325856d248f6b6304ce
#
_cell.length_a   1.000
_cell.length_b   1.000
_cell.length_c   1.000
_cell.angle_alpha   90.00
_cell.angle_beta   90.00
_cell.angle_gamma   90.00
#
_symmetry.space_group_name_H-M   'P 1'
#
loop_
_entity.id
_entity.type
_entity.pdbx_description
1 polymer ?
#
loop_
_entity_poly.entity_id
_entity_poly.type
_entity_poly.pdbx_seq_one_letter_code
_entity_poly.pdbx_strand_id
1 'polypeptide(L)'
;MHVSITIDNQTLTDFKPSQWSLHWNQIIGKVIPETLPEGIDFTWINGNSYFKLNFGDNWALKAGEKLHFNVVKDGIMSRLALGPFGAFLVQNENLYDVKTTVKWQHAKGLEDLNLPTSKTRYDKLADVSLISKEKLPQIIPTPRQLTASNDDRPADSSWQIYLSSFFSAQQQGLEELLAQTGKDIQWVDTIAEANLIIDQATDLVNEAYQLRIDKQKIRIGANAYGGMVYAIQSLIQIDVAAQLGSNRLPIVDIEDTPRFVYRGFLLDISRNFFGLDKIKQIVDLMSIYKLNHLDLKLSDDEGWRLEIPGLPELTEVGAKRGYTLNEQDRLLPMYGSGSDGGETGNGFLSPQDFIELLQYASVRNVTVIPQISFPSHARAAIVSMEARRQRFLAAGDNAAAEEFALIDPEDKSVYRSAQLYNDNAINICRESAYAFFEKVVEEVVGMYADANIKLTQFSIGADELPYGVWQASPLCADKISEKHTLSDLYDENVSRLKGILNNHGIVLSGWEDFLLEHSEQSQSETLIKEERYDYEVIPYVWNNIWGGGREDMNYKFANLGFKTVMSNSSAFYFDMADDRDMDSHGLNWSGYVNYFDTWAIDPEDIFANATLNEKHQLSDEYIAPKVKLDPDKRSNLIGI
;
A
#
# COMPACT_ATOMS: atom_id res chain seq x y z
N MET A 1 22.02 -19.42 -12.12
CA MET A 1 22.86 -18.71 -11.13
C MET A 1 23.59 -19.72 -10.27
N HIS A 2 24.93 -19.59 -10.10
CA HIS A 2 25.71 -20.40 -9.18
C HIS A 2 25.76 -19.70 -7.81
N VAL A 3 25.46 -20.43 -6.75
CA VAL A 3 25.42 -19.90 -5.37
C VAL A 3 26.31 -20.77 -4.50
N SER A 4 27.25 -20.14 -3.80
CA SER A 4 28.04 -20.78 -2.75
C SER A 4 27.45 -20.42 -1.40
N ILE A 5 27.08 -21.41 -0.62
CA ILE A 5 26.50 -21.23 0.71
C ILE A 5 27.54 -21.66 1.74
N THR A 6 27.79 -20.81 2.70
CA THR A 6 28.61 -21.13 3.87
C THR A 6 27.82 -20.89 5.13
N ILE A 7 27.61 -21.92 5.92
CA ILE A 7 26.98 -21.83 7.25
C ILE A 7 28.11 -21.91 8.30
N ASP A 8 28.23 -20.86 9.11
CA ASP A 8 29.21 -20.76 10.18
C ASP A 8 28.48 -20.95 11.53
N ASN A 9 28.70 -22.09 12.18
CA ASN A 9 28.04 -22.38 13.44
C ASN A 9 28.80 -21.73 14.60
N GLN A 10 28.37 -20.55 14.99
CA GLN A 10 28.93 -19.80 16.13
C GLN A 10 28.22 -20.12 17.46
N THR A 11 27.27 -21.06 17.45
CA THR A 11 26.59 -21.50 18.68
C THR A 11 27.41 -22.55 19.45
N LEU A 12 26.92 -22.91 20.63
CA LEU A 12 27.48 -24.02 21.43
C LEU A 12 26.76 -25.36 21.13
N THR A 13 25.86 -25.38 20.14
CA THR A 13 25.02 -26.54 19.80
C THR A 13 25.56 -27.26 18.57
N ASP A 14 25.65 -28.57 18.62
CA ASP A 14 25.93 -29.40 17.45
C ASP A 14 24.65 -29.69 16.68
N PHE A 15 24.63 -29.40 15.38
CA PHE A 15 23.56 -29.79 14.46
C PHE A 15 23.82 -31.23 13.99
N LYS A 16 23.00 -32.16 14.46
CA LYS A 16 23.16 -33.59 14.20
C LYS A 16 22.61 -33.98 12.83
N PRO A 17 23.17 -34.98 12.15
CA PRO A 17 22.68 -35.47 10.87
C PRO A 17 21.19 -35.80 10.90
N SER A 18 20.50 -35.55 9.77
CA SER A 18 19.07 -35.79 9.57
C SER A 18 18.10 -35.14 10.56
N GLN A 19 18.55 -34.19 11.36
CA GLN A 19 17.75 -33.54 12.40
C GLN A 19 17.62 -32.03 12.25
N TRP A 20 18.17 -31.45 11.19
CA TRP A 20 18.16 -29.99 11.01
C TRP A 20 17.91 -29.58 9.57
N SER A 21 17.45 -28.33 9.42
CA SER A 21 17.15 -27.70 8.14
C SER A 21 17.45 -26.22 8.16
N LEU A 22 17.79 -25.68 6.99
CA LEU A 22 17.96 -24.24 6.75
C LEU A 22 16.72 -23.71 6.03
N HIS A 23 16.14 -22.67 6.56
CA HIS A 23 14.95 -21.99 6.05
C HIS A 23 15.28 -20.56 5.66
N TRP A 24 14.62 -20.01 4.64
CA TRP A 24 14.74 -18.60 4.22
C TRP A 24 13.62 -18.18 3.27
N ASN A 25 13.48 -16.88 3.07
CA ASN A 25 12.65 -16.30 2.01
C ASN A 25 13.50 -15.80 0.84
N GLN A 26 13.00 -15.97 -0.40
CA GLN A 26 13.65 -15.44 -1.60
C GLN A 26 12.65 -15.34 -2.76
N ILE A 27 12.54 -14.17 -3.37
CA ILE A 27 11.52 -13.89 -4.41
C ILE A 27 11.84 -14.59 -5.73
N ILE A 28 13.11 -14.69 -6.12
CA ILE A 28 13.54 -15.28 -7.40
C ILE A 28 14.60 -16.35 -7.18
N GLY A 29 14.54 -17.37 -8.03
CA GLY A 29 15.57 -18.39 -8.12
C GLY A 29 15.31 -19.59 -7.23
N LYS A 30 14.51 -20.55 -7.73
CA LYS A 30 14.40 -21.87 -7.12
C LYS A 30 15.72 -22.60 -7.23
N VAL A 31 16.06 -23.35 -6.19
CA VAL A 31 17.17 -24.31 -6.26
C VAL A 31 16.81 -25.37 -7.29
N ILE A 32 17.76 -25.72 -8.15
CA ILE A 32 17.65 -26.83 -9.08
C ILE A 32 18.04 -28.10 -8.31
N PRO A 33 17.09 -28.99 -7.96
CA PRO A 33 17.34 -30.09 -7.00
C PRO A 33 18.46 -31.02 -7.43
N GLU A 34 18.61 -31.26 -8.73
CA GLU A 34 19.63 -32.16 -9.31
C GLU A 34 21.07 -31.62 -9.11
N THR A 35 21.21 -30.37 -8.71
CA THR A 35 22.52 -29.74 -8.44
C THR A 35 22.93 -29.76 -6.98
N LEU A 36 22.03 -30.22 -6.12
CA LEU A 36 22.31 -30.31 -4.69
C LEU A 36 23.32 -31.45 -4.42
N PRO A 37 24.19 -31.26 -3.42
CA PRO A 37 25.01 -32.34 -2.91
C PRO A 37 24.16 -33.52 -2.41
N GLU A 38 24.68 -34.74 -2.54
CA GLU A 38 24.01 -35.93 -2.04
C GLU A 38 23.66 -35.80 -0.55
N GLY A 39 22.40 -36.08 -0.22
CA GLY A 39 21.87 -35.99 1.13
C GLY A 39 21.43 -34.59 1.55
N ILE A 40 21.29 -33.65 0.62
CA ILE A 40 20.57 -32.38 0.84
C ILE A 40 19.33 -32.37 -0.05
N ASP A 41 18.16 -32.16 0.55
CA ASP A 41 16.88 -32.06 -0.16
C ASP A 41 16.33 -30.64 -0.09
N PHE A 42 15.77 -30.19 -1.23
CA PHE A 42 15.11 -28.89 -1.36
C PHE A 42 13.60 -29.02 -1.32
N THR A 43 12.96 -28.19 -0.53
CA THR A 43 11.50 -28.07 -0.49
C THR A 43 11.10 -26.61 -0.66
N TRP A 44 10.18 -26.36 -1.57
CA TRP A 44 9.44 -25.12 -1.66
C TRP A 44 8.15 -25.30 -0.88
N ILE A 45 7.99 -24.55 0.23
CA ILE A 45 6.92 -24.82 1.19
C ILE A 45 5.60 -24.25 0.70
N ASN A 46 5.53 -22.93 0.49
CA ASN A 46 4.35 -22.25 -0.06
C ASN A 46 4.68 -20.82 -0.42
N GLY A 47 3.87 -20.26 -1.32
CA GLY A 47 3.77 -18.85 -1.63
C GLY A 47 5.05 -18.21 -2.09
N ASN A 48 5.10 -16.94 -1.83
CA ASN A 48 6.16 -16.07 -2.26
C ASN A 48 7.46 -16.42 -1.56
N SER A 49 8.08 -17.54 -2.01
CA SER A 49 9.48 -17.70 -1.71
C SER A 49 9.87 -18.29 -0.34
N TYR A 50 9.05 -19.04 0.33
CA TYR A 50 9.48 -19.75 1.53
C TYR A 50 10.11 -21.10 1.18
N PHE A 51 11.43 -21.24 1.46
CA PHE A 51 12.26 -22.38 1.06
C PHE A 51 12.88 -23.07 2.26
N LYS A 52 13.19 -24.35 2.05
CA LYS A 52 13.80 -25.20 3.04
C LYS A 52 14.83 -26.14 2.39
N LEU A 53 16.02 -26.23 2.98
CA LEU A 53 16.98 -27.31 2.74
C LEU A 53 17.02 -28.24 3.95
N ASN A 54 16.76 -29.52 3.73
CA ASN A 54 16.91 -30.57 4.73
C ASN A 54 18.29 -31.21 4.57
N PHE A 55 18.96 -31.45 5.68
CA PHE A 55 20.29 -32.04 5.72
C PHE A 55 20.21 -33.48 6.25
N GLY A 56 20.61 -34.44 5.43
CA GLY A 56 20.57 -35.87 5.71
C GLY A 56 21.74 -36.39 6.52
N ASP A 57 21.93 -37.73 6.48
CA ASP A 57 22.83 -38.46 7.39
C ASP A 57 24.32 -38.08 7.30
N ASN A 58 24.76 -37.56 6.17
CA ASN A 58 26.16 -37.16 5.98
C ASN A 58 26.45 -35.70 6.38
N TRP A 59 25.43 -34.96 6.85
CA TRP A 59 25.51 -33.54 7.07
C TRP A 59 25.35 -33.19 8.55
N ALA A 60 26.49 -33.21 9.29
CA ALA A 60 26.59 -32.67 10.64
C ALA A 60 27.28 -31.30 10.58
N LEU A 61 26.98 -30.42 11.52
CA LEU A 61 27.68 -29.13 11.69
C LEU A 61 27.92 -28.89 13.19
N LYS A 62 29.15 -29.17 13.67
CA LYS A 62 29.48 -29.00 15.07
C LYS A 62 29.63 -27.54 15.47
N ALA A 63 29.56 -27.29 16.76
CA ALA A 63 29.87 -25.99 17.34
C ALA A 63 31.26 -25.51 16.91
N GLY A 64 31.32 -24.27 16.37
CA GLY A 64 32.57 -23.67 15.87
C GLY A 64 33.01 -24.15 14.48
N GLU A 65 32.29 -25.06 13.83
CA GLU A 65 32.60 -25.51 12.47
C GLU A 65 31.88 -24.68 11.37
N LYS A 66 32.43 -24.75 10.15
CA LYS A 66 31.84 -24.19 8.96
C LYS A 66 31.49 -25.28 7.96
N LEU A 67 30.29 -25.20 7.44
CA LEU A 67 29.80 -26.04 6.36
C LEU A 67 29.75 -25.21 5.05
N HIS A 68 30.33 -25.75 3.99
CA HIS A 68 30.36 -25.11 2.68
C HIS A 68 29.85 -26.04 1.60
N PHE A 69 28.94 -25.55 0.76
CA PHE A 69 28.44 -26.28 -0.41
C PHE A 69 27.96 -25.31 -1.48
N ASN A 70 27.86 -25.84 -2.70
CA ASN A 70 27.40 -25.07 -3.85
C ASN A 70 26.06 -25.60 -4.34
N VAL A 71 25.21 -24.70 -4.83
CA VAL A 71 23.94 -25.02 -5.47
C VAL A 71 23.78 -24.20 -6.75
N VAL A 72 22.98 -24.68 -7.68
CA VAL A 72 22.55 -23.92 -8.81
C VAL A 72 21.09 -23.52 -8.60
N LYS A 73 20.79 -22.25 -8.87
CA LYS A 73 19.42 -21.73 -8.86
C LYS A 73 19.03 -21.29 -10.25
N ASP A 74 17.77 -21.45 -10.61
CA ASP A 74 17.22 -20.84 -11.80
C ASP A 74 17.15 -19.29 -11.65
N GLY A 75 16.88 -18.59 -12.74
CA GLY A 75 16.72 -17.15 -12.73
C GLY A 75 18.04 -16.35 -12.59
N ILE A 76 17.87 -15.05 -12.60
CA ILE A 76 18.93 -14.06 -12.45
C ILE A 76 18.59 -13.18 -11.25
N MET A 77 19.52 -13.05 -10.32
CA MET A 77 19.40 -12.12 -9.22
C MET A 77 19.97 -10.76 -9.66
N SER A 78 19.09 -9.84 -9.97
CA SER A 78 19.44 -8.53 -10.51
C SER A 78 19.56 -7.45 -9.43
N ARG A 79 19.20 -7.77 -8.18
CA ARG A 79 19.26 -6.84 -7.04
C ARG A 79 19.19 -7.56 -5.70
N LEU A 80 19.66 -6.90 -4.65
CA LEU A 80 19.65 -7.41 -3.27
C LEU A 80 18.24 -7.67 -2.75
N ALA A 81 17.28 -6.85 -3.13
CA ALA A 81 15.87 -6.98 -2.75
C ALA A 81 15.22 -8.32 -3.17
N LEU A 82 15.88 -9.12 -4.00
CA LEU A 82 15.39 -10.45 -4.37
C LEU A 82 15.77 -11.55 -3.37
N GLY A 83 16.48 -11.23 -2.30
CA GLY A 83 16.87 -12.14 -1.21
C GLY A 83 18.17 -12.90 -1.43
N PRO A 84 18.55 -13.84 -0.55
CA PRO A 84 17.76 -14.46 0.52
C PRO A 84 17.63 -13.60 1.78
N PHE A 85 16.48 -13.71 2.45
CA PHE A 85 16.18 -12.95 3.66
C PHE A 85 15.66 -13.85 4.79
N GLY A 86 15.79 -13.39 6.04
CA GLY A 86 15.19 -13.99 7.21
C GLY A 86 15.58 -15.46 7.37
N ALA A 87 16.84 -15.80 7.10
CA ALA A 87 17.29 -17.17 7.22
C ALA A 87 17.35 -17.62 8.69
N PHE A 88 16.95 -18.86 8.95
CA PHE A 88 17.05 -19.49 10.26
C PHE A 88 17.26 -21.00 10.13
N LEU A 89 17.79 -21.62 11.18
CA LEU A 89 17.94 -23.06 11.26
C LEU A 89 16.88 -23.64 12.20
N VAL A 90 16.42 -24.83 11.88
CA VAL A 90 15.51 -25.62 12.71
C VAL A 90 16.21 -26.93 13.05
N GLN A 91 16.25 -27.28 14.34
CA GLN A 91 16.70 -28.60 14.81
C GLN A 91 15.73 -29.12 15.88
N ASN A 92 15.01 -30.19 15.61
CA ASN A 92 14.03 -30.77 16.55
C ASN A 92 13.11 -29.69 17.17
N GLU A 93 12.53 -28.82 16.30
CA GLU A 93 11.67 -27.69 16.66
C GLU A 93 12.37 -26.53 17.39
N ASN A 94 13.65 -26.64 17.75
CA ASN A 94 14.42 -25.50 18.23
C ASN A 94 14.83 -24.62 17.05
N LEU A 95 14.69 -23.31 17.23
CA LEU A 95 14.94 -22.27 16.24
C LEU A 95 16.26 -21.56 16.54
N TYR A 96 17.02 -21.27 15.50
CA TYR A 96 18.30 -20.58 15.60
C TYR A 96 18.37 -19.50 14.51
N ASP A 97 18.48 -18.26 14.89
CA ASP A 97 18.59 -17.15 13.96
C ASP A 97 19.90 -17.19 13.19
N VAL A 98 19.86 -16.81 11.93
CA VAL A 98 21.01 -16.77 11.03
C VAL A 98 21.25 -15.36 10.55
N LYS A 99 22.42 -14.80 10.87
CA LYS A 99 22.87 -13.56 10.26
C LYS A 99 23.33 -13.83 8.84
N THR A 100 22.55 -13.34 7.87
CA THR A 100 22.84 -13.51 6.43
C THR A 100 23.76 -12.41 5.91
N THR A 101 24.76 -12.79 5.12
CA THR A 101 25.58 -11.87 4.34
C THR A 101 25.64 -12.35 2.89
N VAL A 102 25.25 -11.49 1.95
CA VAL A 102 25.29 -11.79 0.53
C VAL A 102 26.46 -11.04 -0.11
N LYS A 103 27.31 -11.76 -0.88
CA LYS A 103 28.38 -11.19 -1.67
C LYS A 103 28.14 -11.50 -3.13
N TRP A 104 28.23 -10.50 -3.96
CA TRP A 104 28.03 -10.58 -5.39
C TRP A 104 29.33 -10.85 -6.15
N GLN A 105 29.17 -11.61 -7.24
CA GLN A 105 30.15 -11.66 -8.31
C GLN A 105 29.42 -11.63 -9.64
N HIS A 106 29.80 -10.73 -10.54
CA HIS A 106 29.28 -10.74 -11.89
C HIS A 106 29.65 -12.04 -12.60
N ALA A 107 28.72 -12.60 -13.35
CA ALA A 107 29.05 -13.70 -14.24
C ALA A 107 30.04 -13.21 -15.31
N LYS A 108 31.01 -14.06 -15.68
CA LYS A 108 31.94 -13.78 -16.79
C LYS A 108 31.16 -13.39 -18.06
N GLY A 109 31.49 -12.25 -18.64
CA GLY A 109 30.85 -11.71 -19.84
C GLY A 109 29.65 -10.76 -19.55
N LEU A 110 29.37 -10.49 -18.28
CA LEU A 110 28.38 -9.46 -17.87
C LEU A 110 29.07 -8.21 -17.30
N GLU A 111 30.40 -8.19 -17.24
CA GLU A 111 31.20 -7.05 -16.78
C GLU A 111 30.98 -5.79 -17.64
N ASP A 112 30.57 -5.98 -18.91
CA ASP A 112 30.35 -4.89 -19.88
C ASP A 112 28.93 -4.31 -19.81
N LEU A 113 28.04 -4.79 -18.95
CA LEU A 113 26.66 -4.28 -18.86
C LEU A 113 26.56 -2.85 -18.30
N ASN A 114 27.67 -2.26 -17.88
CA ASN A 114 27.74 -0.89 -17.36
C ASN A 114 26.58 -0.56 -16.41
N LEU A 115 26.33 -1.46 -15.47
CA LEU A 115 25.26 -1.29 -14.50
C LEU A 115 25.55 -0.06 -13.63
N PRO A 116 24.54 0.74 -13.32
CA PRO A 116 24.69 1.86 -12.40
C PRO A 116 25.21 1.37 -11.04
N THR A 117 26.07 2.16 -10.45
CA THR A 117 26.55 1.98 -9.08
C THR A 117 26.12 3.19 -8.25
N SER A 118 26.17 3.09 -6.93
CA SER A 118 25.92 4.23 -6.06
C SER A 118 26.81 5.44 -6.43
N LYS A 119 28.03 5.20 -6.90
CA LYS A 119 28.91 6.26 -7.42
C LYS A 119 28.38 6.89 -8.71
N THR A 120 28.00 6.09 -9.70
CA THR A 120 27.48 6.64 -10.98
C THR A 120 26.15 7.37 -10.79
N ARG A 121 25.33 6.95 -9.82
CA ARG A 121 24.10 7.67 -9.41
C ARG A 121 24.45 9.02 -8.78
N TYR A 122 25.40 9.04 -7.87
CA TYR A 122 25.90 10.29 -7.29
C TYR A 122 26.46 11.24 -8.36
N ASP A 123 27.29 10.70 -9.27
CA ASP A 123 27.91 11.50 -10.35
C ASP A 123 26.85 12.10 -11.29
N LYS A 124 25.73 11.40 -11.57
CA LYS A 124 24.59 11.96 -12.34
C LYS A 124 23.98 13.20 -11.68
N LEU A 125 24.03 13.29 -10.37
CA LEU A 125 23.51 14.42 -9.60
C LEU A 125 24.55 15.52 -9.36
N ALA A 126 25.82 15.28 -9.73
CA ALA A 126 26.90 16.26 -9.52
C ALA A 126 26.71 17.57 -10.30
N ASP A 127 26.02 17.51 -11.43
CA ASP A 127 25.71 18.69 -12.26
C ASP A 127 24.42 19.42 -11.83
N VAL A 128 23.72 18.91 -10.82
CA VAL A 128 22.53 19.59 -10.26
C VAL A 128 23.01 20.82 -9.49
N SER A 129 22.79 21.98 -10.05
CA SER A 129 23.10 23.25 -9.39
C SER A 129 22.03 23.62 -8.37
N LEU A 130 22.47 24.17 -7.23
CA LEU A 130 21.54 24.75 -6.28
C LEU A 130 20.76 25.91 -6.94
N ILE A 131 19.46 25.84 -6.90
CA ILE A 131 18.60 26.97 -7.26
C ILE A 131 18.82 28.08 -6.23
N SER A 132 18.88 29.35 -6.68
CA SER A 132 18.95 30.47 -5.75
C SER A 132 17.72 30.49 -4.83
N LYS A 133 17.89 30.94 -3.59
CA LYS A 133 16.80 30.94 -2.60
C LYS A 133 15.55 31.68 -3.09
N GLU A 134 15.72 32.68 -3.94
CA GLU A 134 14.62 33.48 -4.50
C GLU A 134 13.77 32.69 -5.51
N LYS A 135 14.31 31.59 -6.05
CA LYS A 135 13.61 30.71 -7.00
C LYS A 135 13.04 29.45 -6.35
N LEU A 136 13.35 29.20 -5.09
CA LEU A 136 12.77 28.05 -4.38
C LEU A 136 11.28 28.30 -4.10
N PRO A 137 10.41 27.32 -4.32
CA PRO A 137 9.03 27.44 -3.87
C PRO A 137 9.01 27.56 -2.35
N GLN A 138 8.29 28.54 -1.84
CA GLN A 138 8.13 28.73 -0.40
C GLN A 138 7.11 27.75 0.20
N ILE A 139 6.28 27.19 -0.65
CA ILE A 139 5.21 26.26 -0.28
C ILE A 139 5.20 25.10 -1.28
N ILE A 140 5.07 23.89 -0.78
CA ILE A 140 4.91 22.66 -1.57
C ILE A 140 3.65 21.94 -1.09
N PRO A 141 2.70 21.62 -2.00
CA PRO A 141 2.67 21.97 -3.42
C PRO A 141 2.54 23.48 -3.65
N THR A 142 3.09 23.95 -4.78
CA THR A 142 3.01 25.36 -5.15
C THR A 142 1.56 25.81 -5.30
N PRO A 143 1.12 26.87 -4.61
CA PRO A 143 -0.23 27.39 -4.73
C PRO A 143 -0.59 27.82 -6.15
N ARG A 144 -1.86 27.78 -6.48
CA ARG A 144 -2.36 28.14 -7.81
C ARG A 144 -2.06 29.60 -8.16
N GLN A 145 -2.15 30.48 -7.17
CA GLN A 145 -1.76 31.88 -7.29
C GLN A 145 -0.97 32.28 -6.06
N LEU A 146 0.20 32.86 -6.27
CA LEU A 146 1.04 33.42 -5.23
C LEU A 146 1.64 34.72 -5.72
N THR A 147 1.33 35.81 -5.04
CA THR A 147 1.94 37.12 -5.27
C THR A 147 2.79 37.47 -4.05
N ALA A 148 4.08 37.67 -4.25
CA ALA A 148 5.00 38.07 -3.19
C ALA A 148 5.53 39.48 -3.46
N SER A 149 5.65 40.32 -2.42
CA SER A 149 6.37 41.56 -2.50
C SER A 149 7.84 41.35 -2.12
N ASN A 150 8.70 42.35 -2.42
CA ASN A 150 10.09 42.36 -1.94
C ASN A 150 10.21 42.73 -0.45
N ASP A 151 9.10 43.11 0.20
CA ASP A 151 9.04 43.43 1.61
C ASP A 151 8.84 42.17 2.46
N ASP A 152 9.28 42.23 3.69
CA ASP A 152 9.06 41.22 4.72
C ASP A 152 8.72 41.89 6.06
N ARG A 153 8.30 41.10 7.05
CA ARG A 153 8.05 41.54 8.42
C ARG A 153 8.72 40.59 9.43
N PRO A 154 9.01 40.99 10.65
CA PRO A 154 9.43 40.07 11.70
C PRO A 154 8.41 38.95 11.87
N ALA A 155 8.87 37.72 12.06
CA ALA A 155 7.97 36.61 12.42
C ALA A 155 7.40 36.84 13.82
N ASP A 156 6.13 36.47 14.01
CA ASP A 156 5.48 36.56 15.30
C ASP A 156 6.09 35.56 16.28
N SER A 157 6.30 35.93 17.52
CA SER A 157 6.80 35.03 18.57
C SER A 157 5.70 34.15 19.16
N SER A 158 4.45 34.60 19.05
CA SER A 158 3.24 33.90 19.50
C SER A 158 2.08 34.23 18.59
N TRP A 159 1.08 33.33 18.56
CA TRP A 159 -0.16 33.50 17.80
C TRP A 159 -1.28 34.03 18.70
N GLN A 160 -1.72 35.29 18.51
CA GLN A 160 -3.01 35.80 19.00
C GLN A 160 -4.04 35.57 17.91
N ILE A 161 -4.91 34.56 18.09
CA ILE A 161 -5.78 34.06 17.05
C ILE A 161 -7.22 34.49 17.28
N TYR A 162 -7.77 35.23 16.33
CA TYR A 162 -9.21 35.39 16.19
C TYR A 162 -9.76 34.31 15.30
N LEU A 163 -10.72 33.54 15.82
CA LEU A 163 -11.42 32.50 15.08
C LEU A 163 -12.89 32.91 14.91
N SER A 164 -13.35 33.01 13.67
CA SER A 164 -14.74 33.24 13.34
C SER A 164 -15.66 32.19 13.99
N SER A 165 -16.84 32.58 14.43
CA SER A 165 -17.83 31.68 15.01
C SER A 165 -18.22 30.52 14.08
N PHE A 166 -18.05 30.68 12.79
CA PHE A 166 -18.27 29.62 11.80
C PHE A 166 -17.36 28.40 12.04
N PHE A 167 -16.13 28.63 12.48
CA PHE A 167 -15.14 27.58 12.75
C PHE A 167 -14.96 27.24 14.23
N SER A 168 -15.81 27.74 15.12
CA SER A 168 -15.64 27.56 16.57
C SER A 168 -15.59 26.09 17.03
N ALA A 169 -16.33 25.21 16.37
CA ALA A 169 -16.32 23.77 16.66
C ALA A 169 -14.97 23.08 16.32
N GLN A 170 -14.14 23.68 15.49
CA GLN A 170 -12.85 23.15 15.04
C GLN A 170 -11.64 23.69 15.84
N GLN A 171 -11.87 24.55 16.82
CA GLN A 171 -10.81 25.23 17.57
C GLN A 171 -9.75 24.27 18.12
N GLN A 172 -10.16 23.18 18.75
CA GLN A 172 -9.25 22.18 19.31
C GLN A 172 -8.34 21.54 18.25
N GLY A 173 -8.91 21.15 17.10
CA GLY A 173 -8.12 20.60 16.00
C GLY A 173 -7.13 21.61 15.41
N LEU A 174 -7.52 22.88 15.33
CA LEU A 174 -6.63 23.95 14.90
C LEU A 174 -5.46 24.19 15.87
N GLU A 175 -5.72 24.13 17.16
CA GLU A 175 -4.69 24.23 18.19
C GLU A 175 -3.65 23.12 18.05
N GLU A 176 -4.11 21.90 17.81
CA GLU A 176 -3.22 20.74 17.55
C GLU A 176 -2.35 20.96 16.29
N LEU A 177 -2.92 21.46 15.19
CA LEU A 177 -2.17 21.74 13.97
C LEU A 177 -1.14 22.86 14.18
N LEU A 178 -1.55 23.96 14.79
CA LEU A 178 -0.69 25.13 15.01
C LEU A 178 0.40 24.87 16.04
N ALA A 179 0.21 23.91 16.97
CA ALA A 179 1.24 23.50 17.93
C ALA A 179 2.53 23.01 17.24
N GLN A 180 2.45 22.55 15.99
CA GLN A 180 3.63 22.16 15.19
C GLN A 180 4.61 23.31 14.95
N THR A 181 4.17 24.57 15.05
CA THR A 181 5.06 25.74 14.93
C THR A 181 5.93 25.97 16.17
N GLY A 182 5.62 25.33 17.29
CA GLY A 182 6.29 25.53 18.57
C GLY A 182 6.01 26.90 19.21
N LYS A 183 5.01 27.63 18.70
CA LYS A 183 4.63 28.98 19.24
C LYS A 183 3.53 28.87 20.28
N ASP A 184 3.52 29.79 21.20
CA ASP A 184 2.40 29.97 22.14
C ASP A 184 1.15 30.43 21.38
N ILE A 185 0.02 29.78 21.65
CA ILE A 185 -1.28 30.06 21.04
C ILE A 185 -2.19 30.72 22.09
N GLN A 186 -2.78 31.85 21.74
CA GLN A 186 -3.76 32.55 22.55
C GLN A 186 -4.98 32.89 21.69
N TRP A 187 -6.15 32.42 22.09
CA TRP A 187 -7.40 32.78 21.45
C TRP A 187 -7.86 34.15 21.97
N VAL A 188 -8.27 35.03 21.06
CA VAL A 188 -8.74 36.37 21.35
C VAL A 188 -10.15 36.61 20.78
N ASP A 189 -10.91 37.49 21.46
CA ASP A 189 -12.31 37.71 21.11
C ASP A 189 -12.49 38.74 19.98
N THR A 190 -11.48 39.53 19.69
CA THR A 190 -11.61 40.63 18.70
C THR A 190 -10.50 40.56 17.64
N ILE A 191 -10.86 40.95 16.42
CA ILE A 191 -9.91 41.10 15.31
C ILE A 191 -8.80 42.12 15.64
N ALA A 192 -9.09 43.11 16.48
CA ALA A 192 -8.11 44.14 16.85
C ALA A 192 -6.93 43.58 17.63
N GLU A 193 -7.18 42.61 18.52
CA GLU A 193 -6.16 41.95 19.37
C GLU A 193 -5.37 40.86 18.60
N ALA A 194 -5.92 40.35 17.51
CA ALA A 194 -5.32 39.24 16.78
C ALA A 194 -4.15 39.66 15.89
N ASN A 195 -3.11 38.81 15.80
CA ASN A 195 -2.10 38.85 14.74
C ASN A 195 -2.36 37.78 13.65
N LEU A 196 -3.15 36.73 13.97
CA LEU A 196 -3.65 35.74 13.03
C LEU A 196 -5.20 35.75 13.07
N ILE A 197 -5.83 35.96 11.93
CA ILE A 197 -7.27 36.00 11.76
C ILE A 197 -7.69 34.84 10.87
N ILE A 198 -8.62 34.00 11.33
CA ILE A 198 -9.22 32.91 10.58
C ILE A 198 -10.72 33.17 10.43
N ASP A 199 -11.16 33.42 9.22
CA ASP A 199 -12.53 33.84 8.93
C ASP A 199 -13.16 33.03 7.80
N GLN A 200 -14.50 33.08 7.70
CA GLN A 200 -15.23 32.47 6.59
C GLN A 200 -15.13 33.34 5.32
N ALA A 201 -14.78 32.70 4.21
CA ALA A 201 -14.82 33.28 2.87
C ALA A 201 -15.85 32.51 2.02
N THR A 202 -17.08 33.01 1.95
CA THR A 202 -18.27 32.31 1.41
C THR A 202 -18.24 32.12 -0.10
N ASP A 203 -17.38 32.81 -0.81
CA ASP A 203 -17.17 32.74 -2.26
C ASP A 203 -16.22 31.61 -2.68
N LEU A 204 -15.55 30.96 -1.71
CA LEU A 204 -14.64 29.86 -1.98
C LEU A 204 -15.36 28.50 -2.02
N VAL A 205 -14.89 27.62 -2.90
CA VAL A 205 -15.32 26.21 -2.93
C VAL A 205 -14.64 25.42 -1.81
N ASN A 206 -15.12 24.20 -1.57
CA ASN A 206 -14.51 23.30 -0.60
C ASN A 206 -13.02 23.11 -0.90
N GLU A 207 -12.20 23.07 0.15
CA GLU A 207 -10.74 22.96 0.12
C GLU A 207 -9.99 24.14 -0.52
N ALA A 208 -10.67 25.13 -1.08
CA ALA A 208 -10.04 26.38 -1.49
C ALA A 208 -9.78 27.28 -0.28
N TYR A 209 -8.71 28.07 -0.36
CA TYR A 209 -8.36 29.03 0.68
C TYR A 209 -7.70 30.29 0.13
N GLN A 210 -7.73 31.34 0.94
CA GLN A 210 -6.93 32.54 0.81
C GLN A 210 -6.01 32.66 2.02
N LEU A 211 -4.73 32.98 1.81
CA LEU A 211 -3.76 33.30 2.86
C LEU A 211 -3.04 34.59 2.51
N ARG A 212 -3.22 35.60 3.33
CA ARG A 212 -2.56 36.89 3.16
C ARG A 212 -1.69 37.22 4.38
N ILE A 213 -0.43 37.52 4.13
CA ILE A 213 0.50 38.05 5.12
C ILE A 213 0.82 39.50 4.74
N ASP A 214 0.34 40.45 5.51
CA ASP A 214 0.65 41.89 5.36
C ASP A 214 1.63 42.35 6.45
N LYS A 215 1.97 43.66 6.47
CA LYS A 215 2.92 44.24 7.45
C LYS A 215 2.46 44.12 8.91
N GLN A 216 1.18 43.88 9.16
CA GLN A 216 0.58 43.90 10.49
C GLN A 216 0.00 42.58 10.93
N LYS A 217 -0.68 41.86 10.02
CA LYS A 217 -1.50 40.70 10.36
C LYS A 217 -1.37 39.57 9.31
N ILE A 218 -1.74 38.38 9.75
CA ILE A 218 -1.96 37.23 8.91
C ILE A 218 -3.46 36.97 8.83
N ARG A 219 -3.98 36.74 7.64
CA ARG A 219 -5.41 36.46 7.40
C ARG A 219 -5.58 35.19 6.62
N ILE A 220 -6.42 34.31 7.12
CA ILE A 220 -6.87 33.09 6.45
C ILE A 220 -8.35 33.20 6.18
N GLY A 221 -8.74 32.98 4.92
CA GLY A 221 -10.12 32.85 4.48
C GLY A 221 -10.38 31.47 3.91
N ALA A 222 -11.42 30.79 4.37
CA ALA A 222 -11.86 29.49 3.84
C ALA A 222 -13.38 29.35 4.01
N ASN A 223 -14.02 28.52 3.19
CA ASN A 223 -15.46 28.24 3.31
C ASN A 223 -15.76 26.87 3.93
N ALA A 224 -14.74 26.03 4.11
CA ALA A 224 -14.85 24.72 4.74
C ALA A 224 -13.58 24.38 5.52
N TYR A 225 -13.67 23.38 6.39
CA TYR A 225 -12.57 22.92 7.23
C TYR A 225 -11.31 22.56 6.44
N GLY A 226 -11.45 21.84 5.32
CA GLY A 226 -10.31 21.43 4.49
C GLY A 226 -9.50 22.61 3.94
N GLY A 227 -10.18 23.66 3.44
CA GLY A 227 -9.50 24.89 2.99
C GLY A 227 -8.75 25.59 4.12
N MET A 228 -9.33 25.63 5.31
CA MET A 228 -8.68 26.20 6.49
C MET A 228 -7.43 25.40 6.91
N VAL A 229 -7.51 24.05 6.94
CA VAL A 229 -6.35 23.18 7.21
C VAL A 229 -5.22 23.45 6.22
N TYR A 230 -5.52 23.52 4.93
CA TYR A 230 -4.49 23.75 3.90
C TYR A 230 -3.90 25.15 3.93
N ALA A 231 -4.67 26.15 4.31
CA ALA A 231 -4.15 27.50 4.58
C ALA A 231 -3.15 27.47 5.75
N ILE A 232 -3.52 26.78 6.84
CA ILE A 232 -2.65 26.61 8.01
C ILE A 232 -1.39 25.85 7.64
N GLN A 233 -1.46 24.76 6.88
CA GLN A 233 -0.28 24.03 6.43
C GLN A 233 0.65 24.91 5.57
N SER A 234 0.08 25.75 4.71
CA SER A 234 0.86 26.73 3.95
C SER A 234 1.53 27.76 4.85
N LEU A 235 0.82 28.25 5.86
CA LEU A 235 1.38 29.18 6.86
C LEU A 235 2.50 28.51 7.68
N ILE A 236 2.32 27.26 8.09
CA ILE A 236 3.34 26.50 8.83
C ILE A 236 4.61 26.36 8.00
N GLN A 237 4.50 26.02 6.71
CA GLN A 237 5.67 25.92 5.83
C GLN A 237 6.43 27.26 5.72
N ILE A 238 5.71 28.37 5.56
CA ILE A 238 6.29 29.73 5.51
C ILE A 238 6.96 30.06 6.84
N ASP A 239 6.30 29.80 7.95
CA ASP A 239 6.80 30.15 9.29
C ASP A 239 8.05 29.32 9.67
N VAL A 240 8.04 28.01 9.39
CA VAL A 240 9.20 27.14 9.61
C VAL A 240 10.38 27.59 8.74
N ALA A 241 10.15 27.93 7.48
CA ALA A 241 11.20 28.47 6.61
C ALA A 241 11.76 29.79 7.14
N ALA A 242 10.92 30.67 7.71
CA ALA A 242 11.33 31.90 8.36
C ALA A 242 12.18 31.62 9.61
N GLN A 243 11.77 30.71 10.48
CA GLN A 243 12.51 30.29 11.69
C GLN A 243 13.89 29.74 11.36
N LEU A 244 13.99 28.91 10.33
CA LEU A 244 15.26 28.33 9.87
C LEU A 244 16.18 29.34 9.14
N GLY A 245 15.65 30.48 8.76
CA GLY A 245 16.34 31.50 7.98
C GLY A 245 16.54 32.82 8.74
N SER A 246 15.88 33.87 8.25
CA SER A 246 16.03 35.24 8.73
C SER A 246 15.14 35.59 9.92
N ASN A 247 14.26 34.71 10.33
CA ASN A 247 13.15 34.95 11.27
C ASN A 247 12.21 36.10 10.80
N ARG A 248 11.97 36.15 9.50
CA ARG A 248 11.11 37.14 8.85
C ARG A 248 10.12 36.44 7.92
N LEU A 249 8.87 36.87 7.97
CA LEU A 249 7.79 36.37 7.09
C LEU A 249 7.74 37.24 5.84
N PRO A 250 7.63 36.61 4.63
CA PRO A 250 7.41 37.35 3.40
C PRO A 250 6.02 37.98 3.39
N ILE A 251 5.89 39.13 2.74
CA ILE A 251 4.56 39.73 2.46
C ILE A 251 4.02 39.02 1.22
N VAL A 252 2.95 38.23 1.41
CA VAL A 252 2.38 37.39 0.35
C VAL A 252 0.86 37.47 0.33
N ASP A 253 0.32 37.25 -0.86
CA ASP A 253 -1.11 37.03 -1.11
C ASP A 253 -1.26 35.73 -1.91
N ILE A 254 -1.97 34.77 -1.35
CA ILE A 254 -2.10 33.41 -1.87
C ILE A 254 -3.57 33.08 -2.05
N GLU A 255 -3.92 32.60 -3.24
CA GLU A 255 -5.19 31.93 -3.51
C GLU A 255 -4.91 30.54 -4.04
N ASP A 256 -5.50 29.53 -3.42
CA ASP A 256 -5.23 28.14 -3.78
C ASP A 256 -6.51 27.32 -3.77
N THR A 257 -6.56 26.33 -4.67
CA THR A 257 -7.64 25.35 -4.77
C THR A 257 -7.10 24.09 -5.44
N PRO A 258 -7.45 22.90 -4.96
CA PRO A 258 -6.94 21.67 -5.56
C PRO A 258 -7.46 21.46 -6.98
N ARG A 259 -6.61 20.86 -7.85
CA ARG A 259 -7.00 20.45 -9.20
C ARG A 259 -7.92 19.22 -9.18
N PHE A 260 -7.67 18.28 -8.25
CA PHE A 260 -8.41 17.05 -8.08
C PHE A 260 -9.00 16.95 -6.67
N VAL A 261 -10.20 16.39 -6.57
CA VAL A 261 -10.90 16.20 -5.30
C VAL A 261 -10.31 15.04 -4.48
N TYR A 262 -9.75 14.03 -5.15
CA TYR A 262 -9.05 12.90 -4.54
C TYR A 262 -7.55 13.08 -4.73
N ARG A 263 -6.80 13.08 -3.65
CA ARG A 263 -5.34 13.13 -3.62
C ARG A 263 -4.88 12.12 -2.58
N GLY A 264 -4.71 10.88 -3.07
CA GLY A 264 -4.57 9.72 -2.22
C GLY A 264 -3.14 9.33 -1.93
N PHE A 265 -3.01 8.55 -0.88
CA PHE A 265 -1.84 7.73 -0.58
C PHE A 265 -2.31 6.37 -0.08
N LEU A 266 -1.83 5.29 -0.71
CA LEU A 266 -2.08 3.95 -0.22
C LEU A 266 -0.93 3.53 0.69
N LEU A 267 -1.27 3.04 1.88
CA LEU A 267 -0.30 2.47 2.82
C LEU A 267 -0.63 1.01 3.10
N ASP A 268 0.23 0.12 2.64
CA ASP A 268 0.15 -1.30 2.94
C ASP A 268 0.81 -1.60 4.28
N ILE A 269 0.00 -1.87 5.30
CA ILE A 269 0.47 -2.32 6.62
C ILE A 269 0.30 -3.83 6.82
N SER A 270 -0.28 -4.53 5.83
CA SER A 270 -0.49 -5.98 5.92
C SER A 270 0.80 -6.76 5.69
N ARG A 271 1.59 -6.40 4.65
CA ARG A 271 2.89 -7.03 4.38
C ARG A 271 3.92 -6.69 5.45
N ASN A 272 3.93 -5.44 5.91
CA ASN A 272 4.80 -4.99 7.00
C ASN A 272 4.03 -4.07 7.94
N PHE A 273 4.01 -4.39 9.24
CA PHE A 273 3.33 -3.59 10.24
C PHE A 273 4.31 -2.64 10.94
N PHE A 274 4.00 -1.36 10.93
CA PHE A 274 4.88 -0.31 11.47
C PHE A 274 4.36 0.34 12.76
N GLY A 275 3.15 -0.04 13.20
CA GLY A 275 2.49 0.55 14.38
C GLY A 275 1.82 1.89 14.11
N LEU A 276 0.95 2.30 15.06
CA LEU A 276 0.10 3.49 14.95
C LEU A 276 0.92 4.78 14.78
N ASP A 277 2.02 4.94 15.50
CA ASP A 277 2.84 6.17 15.45
C ASP A 277 3.43 6.43 14.05
N LYS A 278 3.83 5.37 13.34
CA LYS A 278 4.32 5.51 11.97
C LYS A 278 3.21 5.88 10.99
N ILE A 279 2.03 5.32 11.17
CA ILE A 279 0.86 5.66 10.35
C ILE A 279 0.51 7.14 10.56
N LYS A 280 0.51 7.63 11.80
CA LYS A 280 0.29 9.04 12.12
C LYS A 280 1.34 9.97 11.49
N GLN A 281 2.61 9.57 11.47
CA GLN A 281 3.66 10.34 10.78
C GLN A 281 3.38 10.46 9.27
N ILE A 282 2.86 9.41 8.63
CA ILE A 282 2.43 9.47 7.23
C ILE A 282 1.25 10.43 7.06
N VAL A 283 0.27 10.38 7.96
CA VAL A 283 -0.88 11.32 7.95
C VAL A 283 -0.43 12.77 8.12
N ASP A 284 0.58 13.04 8.96
CA ASP A 284 1.19 14.38 9.07
C ASP A 284 1.79 14.83 7.74
N LEU A 285 2.58 13.99 7.09
CA LEU A 285 3.15 14.28 5.77
C LEU A 285 2.07 14.50 4.71
N MET A 286 1.02 13.67 4.71
CA MET A 286 -0.12 13.85 3.82
C MET A 286 -0.76 15.23 4.00
N SER A 287 -1.00 15.64 5.24
CA SER A 287 -1.58 16.95 5.55
C SER A 287 -0.69 18.10 5.08
N ILE A 288 0.62 18.04 5.35
CA ILE A 288 1.61 19.04 4.91
C ILE A 288 1.59 19.20 3.38
N TYR A 289 1.52 18.10 2.65
CA TYR A 289 1.47 18.10 1.18
C TYR A 289 0.04 18.16 0.61
N LYS A 290 -0.97 18.38 1.45
CA LYS A 290 -2.38 18.54 1.07
C LYS A 290 -3.00 17.32 0.38
N LEU A 291 -2.50 16.12 0.70
CA LEU A 291 -3.16 14.86 0.38
C LEU A 291 -4.33 14.64 1.36
N ASN A 292 -5.45 14.07 0.86
CA ASN A 292 -6.69 14.02 1.63
C ASN A 292 -7.35 12.64 1.76
N HIS A 293 -6.79 11.60 1.15
CA HIS A 293 -7.31 10.23 1.26
C HIS A 293 -6.17 9.26 1.57
N LEU A 294 -6.28 8.56 2.70
CA LEU A 294 -5.40 7.44 3.05
C LEU A 294 -6.14 6.13 2.79
N ASP A 295 -5.78 5.43 1.72
CA ASP A 295 -6.20 4.04 1.53
C ASP A 295 -5.30 3.16 2.40
N LEU A 296 -5.88 2.59 3.46
CA LEU A 296 -5.14 1.81 4.45
C LEU A 296 -5.39 0.33 4.23
N LYS A 297 -4.41 -0.36 3.63
CA LYS A 297 -4.49 -1.79 3.35
C LYS A 297 -4.24 -2.59 4.63
N LEU A 298 -5.35 -3.10 5.20
CA LEU A 298 -5.40 -3.76 6.50
C LEU A 298 -5.26 -5.28 6.42
N SER A 299 -5.47 -5.86 5.23
CA SER A 299 -5.33 -7.31 5.04
C SER A 299 -4.76 -7.67 3.68
N ASP A 300 -4.02 -8.77 3.65
CA ASP A 300 -3.47 -9.39 2.44
C ASP A 300 -3.11 -10.86 2.72
N ASP A 301 -2.36 -11.49 1.82
CA ASP A 301 -1.90 -12.88 1.99
C ASP A 301 -1.00 -13.05 3.22
N GLU A 302 -0.21 -12.03 3.55
CA GLU A 302 0.85 -12.09 4.54
C GLU A 302 0.51 -11.44 5.89
N GLY A 303 -0.70 -10.92 6.05
CA GLY A 303 -1.09 -10.34 7.32
C GLY A 303 -2.50 -9.78 7.36
N TRP A 304 -3.09 -9.84 8.55
CA TRP A 304 -4.31 -9.16 8.94
C TRP A 304 -4.01 -8.17 10.06
N ARG A 305 -4.37 -6.89 9.92
CA ARG A 305 -3.84 -5.81 10.76
C ARG A 305 -4.88 -4.98 11.53
N LEU A 306 -6.11 -5.47 11.63
CA LEU A 306 -7.16 -4.84 12.43
C LEU A 306 -7.86 -5.89 13.29
N GLU A 307 -7.91 -5.67 14.59
CA GLU A 307 -8.70 -6.52 15.47
C GLU A 307 -10.20 -6.34 15.19
N ILE A 308 -10.90 -7.46 14.96
CA ILE A 308 -12.33 -7.49 14.72
C ILE A 308 -13.00 -8.19 15.91
N PRO A 309 -13.81 -7.47 16.71
CA PRO A 309 -14.55 -8.06 17.81
C PRO A 309 -15.35 -9.30 17.40
N GLY A 310 -15.18 -10.40 18.13
CA GLY A 310 -15.81 -11.69 17.83
C GLY A 310 -15.04 -12.59 16.86
N LEU A 311 -13.95 -12.12 16.25
CA LEU A 311 -13.07 -12.88 15.35
C LEU A 311 -11.61 -12.79 15.80
N PRO A 312 -11.27 -13.26 17.03
CA PRO A 312 -9.93 -13.08 17.59
C PRO A 312 -8.83 -13.77 16.75
N GLU A 313 -9.17 -14.83 16.01
CA GLU A 313 -8.18 -15.57 15.20
C GLU A 313 -7.57 -14.70 14.09
N LEU A 314 -8.27 -13.68 13.63
CA LEU A 314 -7.74 -12.73 12.64
C LEU A 314 -6.45 -12.04 13.13
N THR A 315 -6.34 -11.81 14.44
CA THR A 315 -5.12 -11.21 15.04
C THR A 315 -4.29 -12.20 15.83
N GLU A 316 -4.87 -13.22 16.42
CA GLU A 316 -4.12 -14.26 17.13
C GLU A 316 -3.28 -15.14 16.19
N VAL A 317 -3.77 -15.35 14.96
CA VAL A 317 -3.12 -16.12 13.89
C VAL A 317 -2.68 -15.20 12.75
N GLY A 318 -3.62 -14.48 12.15
CA GLY A 318 -3.40 -13.70 10.92
C GLY A 318 -2.49 -12.48 11.07
N ALA A 319 -2.30 -11.97 12.30
CA ALA A 319 -1.39 -10.85 12.55
C ALA A 319 0.01 -11.29 12.99
N LYS A 320 0.33 -12.56 12.89
CA LYS A 320 1.65 -13.12 13.29
C LYS A 320 2.23 -13.95 12.17
N ARG A 321 3.53 -13.84 11.97
CA ARG A 321 4.31 -14.67 11.04
C ARG A 321 5.44 -15.38 11.77
N GLY A 322 5.87 -16.52 11.27
CA GLY A 322 6.99 -17.22 11.82
C GLY A 322 6.95 -18.72 11.52
N TYR A 323 7.88 -19.46 12.09
CA TYR A 323 7.92 -20.89 11.93
C TYR A 323 6.70 -21.55 12.58
N THR A 324 6.01 -22.35 11.81
CA THR A 324 4.84 -23.13 12.23
C THR A 324 4.77 -24.42 11.42
N LEU A 325 4.14 -25.44 11.99
CA LEU A 325 3.94 -26.73 11.32
C LEU A 325 2.60 -26.84 10.61
N ASN A 326 1.59 -26.08 11.02
CA ASN A 326 0.20 -26.25 10.58
C ASN A 326 -0.61 -24.93 10.52
N GLU A 327 0.03 -23.79 10.74
CA GLU A 327 -0.57 -22.46 10.70
C GLU A 327 -1.80 -22.27 11.61
N GLN A 328 -1.89 -23.02 12.71
CA GLN A 328 -2.98 -22.83 13.68
C GLN A 328 -2.70 -21.72 14.69
N ASP A 329 -1.45 -21.25 14.77
CA ASP A 329 -0.99 -20.23 15.72
C ASP A 329 -0.43 -18.97 15.05
N ARG A 330 -0.02 -19.07 13.79
CA ARG A 330 0.55 -17.98 12.99
C ARG A 330 0.66 -18.36 11.52
N LEU A 331 0.85 -17.37 10.66
CA LEU A 331 1.18 -17.56 9.25
C LEU A 331 2.64 -18.01 9.07
N LEU A 332 2.93 -18.64 7.94
CA LEU A 332 4.29 -18.98 7.53
C LEU A 332 5.21 -17.75 7.47
N PRO A 333 6.55 -17.93 7.60
CA PRO A 333 7.51 -16.84 7.40
C PRO A 333 7.42 -16.27 5.98
N MET A 334 7.27 -14.96 5.86
CA MET A 334 7.16 -14.22 4.61
C MET A 334 8.00 -12.95 4.67
N TYR A 335 8.44 -12.45 3.53
CA TYR A 335 9.22 -11.19 3.41
C TYR A 335 10.41 -11.07 4.36
N GLY A 336 11.08 -12.20 4.62
CA GLY A 336 12.25 -12.20 5.49
C GLY A 336 11.95 -12.05 6.98
N SER A 337 10.72 -12.30 7.41
CA SER A 337 10.31 -12.19 8.81
C SER A 337 10.99 -13.18 9.78
N GLY A 338 11.83 -14.10 9.27
CA GLY A 338 12.56 -15.03 10.11
C GLY A 338 11.69 -16.05 10.82
N SER A 339 12.20 -16.58 11.91
CA SER A 339 11.55 -17.67 12.66
C SER A 339 10.39 -17.23 13.54
N ASP A 340 10.32 -15.94 13.92
CA ASP A 340 9.39 -15.40 14.93
C ASP A 340 8.57 -14.17 14.45
N GLY A 341 8.72 -13.78 13.20
CA GLY A 341 8.04 -12.62 12.62
C GLY A 341 8.88 -11.36 12.50
N GLY A 342 10.03 -11.29 13.19
CA GLY A 342 10.91 -10.13 13.16
C GLY A 342 10.23 -8.83 13.61
N GLU A 343 10.77 -7.68 13.17
CA GLU A 343 10.31 -6.35 13.62
C GLU A 343 8.95 -5.95 13.01
N THR A 344 8.63 -6.41 11.80
CA THR A 344 7.48 -5.91 11.03
C THR A 344 6.50 -7.00 10.60
N GLY A 345 6.78 -8.26 10.89
CA GLY A 345 5.91 -9.38 10.54
C GLY A 345 4.70 -9.53 11.46
N ASN A 346 4.81 -9.03 12.69
CA ASN A 346 3.79 -9.16 13.73
C ASN A 346 3.17 -7.81 14.07
N GLY A 347 1.92 -7.83 14.53
CA GLY A 347 1.22 -6.68 15.05
C GLY A 347 -0.07 -6.34 14.31
N PHE A 348 -0.90 -5.53 14.95
CA PHE A 348 -2.21 -5.10 14.46
C PHE A 348 -2.63 -3.81 15.18
N LEU A 349 -3.65 -3.16 14.67
CA LEU A 349 -4.36 -2.07 15.33
C LEU A 349 -5.52 -2.65 16.14
N SER A 350 -5.58 -2.32 17.43
CA SER A 350 -6.80 -2.55 18.22
C SER A 350 -7.93 -1.64 17.73
N PRO A 351 -9.20 -1.91 18.07
CA PRO A 351 -10.30 -1.00 17.78
C PRO A 351 -10.02 0.42 18.28
N GLN A 352 -9.42 0.55 19.47
CA GLN A 352 -9.08 1.85 20.03
C GLN A 352 -7.96 2.57 19.24
N ASP A 353 -6.92 1.85 18.80
CA ASP A 353 -5.87 2.42 17.94
C ASP A 353 -6.45 2.92 16.61
N PHE A 354 -7.39 2.17 16.04
CA PHE A 354 -8.01 2.56 14.79
C PHE A 354 -8.93 3.78 14.96
N ILE A 355 -9.73 3.84 16.03
CA ILE A 355 -10.56 5.01 16.38
C ILE A 355 -9.64 6.25 16.55
N GLU A 356 -8.53 6.11 17.28
CA GLU A 356 -7.55 7.18 17.47
C GLU A 356 -6.95 7.65 16.15
N LEU A 357 -6.60 6.72 15.24
CA LEU A 357 -6.14 7.05 13.90
C LEU A 357 -7.16 7.85 13.10
N LEU A 358 -8.43 7.42 13.12
CA LEU A 358 -9.52 8.11 12.41
C LEU A 358 -9.68 9.56 12.90
N GLN A 359 -9.69 9.76 14.21
CA GLN A 359 -9.77 11.10 14.80
C GLN A 359 -8.56 11.95 14.46
N TYR A 360 -7.36 11.38 14.54
CA TYR A 360 -6.10 12.05 14.19
C TYR A 360 -6.06 12.50 12.73
N ALA A 361 -6.48 11.63 11.82
CA ALA A 361 -6.55 11.91 10.40
C ALA A 361 -7.60 12.98 10.07
N SER A 362 -8.75 12.94 10.73
CA SER A 362 -9.84 13.92 10.54
C SER A 362 -9.40 15.34 10.87
N VAL A 363 -8.66 15.54 11.95
CA VAL A 363 -8.07 16.86 12.31
C VAL A 363 -7.17 17.38 11.18
N ARG A 364 -6.54 16.51 10.41
CA ARG A 364 -5.60 16.83 9.32
C ARG A 364 -6.26 16.89 7.94
N ASN A 365 -7.60 16.83 7.90
CA ASN A 365 -8.40 16.73 6.67
C ASN A 365 -8.00 15.54 5.80
N VAL A 366 -7.65 14.40 6.42
CA VAL A 366 -7.37 13.14 5.74
C VAL A 366 -8.47 12.14 6.06
N THR A 367 -9.14 11.67 5.01
CA THR A 367 -10.13 10.59 5.08
C THR A 367 -9.39 9.25 5.02
N VAL A 368 -9.58 8.40 6.01
CA VAL A 368 -9.08 7.02 5.97
C VAL A 368 -10.09 6.16 5.20
N ILE A 369 -9.62 5.34 4.27
CA ILE A 369 -10.39 4.35 3.52
C ILE A 369 -9.86 2.99 3.92
N PRO A 370 -10.64 2.16 4.66
CA PRO A 370 -10.19 0.82 5.01
C PRO A 370 -10.21 -0.08 3.78
N GLN A 371 -9.11 -0.82 3.55
CA GLN A 371 -9.02 -1.85 2.52
C GLN A 371 -8.91 -3.23 3.15
N ILE A 372 -9.87 -4.10 2.87
CA ILE A 372 -9.90 -5.52 3.22
C ILE A 372 -10.01 -6.33 1.95
N SER A 373 -8.98 -7.12 1.66
CA SER A 373 -8.88 -7.88 0.43
C SER A 373 -9.92 -9.00 0.34
N PHE A 374 -10.73 -8.98 -0.74
CA PHE A 374 -11.79 -9.96 -1.04
C PHE A 374 -12.05 -9.99 -2.57
N PRO A 375 -12.11 -11.16 -3.22
CA PRO A 375 -11.86 -12.51 -2.71
C PRO A 375 -10.40 -12.95 -2.80
N SER A 376 -9.57 -12.26 -3.59
CA SER A 376 -8.13 -12.51 -3.77
C SER A 376 -7.31 -11.84 -2.68
N HIS A 377 -6.01 -12.17 -2.59
CA HIS A 377 -5.11 -11.63 -1.57
C HIS A 377 -5.65 -11.80 -0.14
N ALA A 378 -6.31 -12.91 0.15
CA ALA A 378 -7.07 -13.10 1.38
C ALA A 378 -6.51 -14.23 2.26
N ARG A 379 -5.27 -14.70 2.01
CA ARG A 379 -4.71 -15.86 2.70
C ARG A 379 -4.68 -15.70 4.21
N ALA A 380 -4.32 -14.51 4.73
CA ALA A 380 -4.30 -14.31 6.17
C ALA A 380 -5.68 -14.50 6.82
N ALA A 381 -6.76 -14.03 6.16
CA ALA A 381 -8.13 -14.26 6.61
C ALA A 381 -8.51 -15.75 6.51
N ILE A 382 -8.17 -16.40 5.39
CA ILE A 382 -8.45 -17.82 5.15
C ILE A 382 -7.80 -18.69 6.22
N VAL A 383 -6.51 -18.53 6.46
CA VAL A 383 -5.76 -19.29 7.47
C VAL A 383 -6.33 -19.05 8.89
N SER A 384 -6.67 -17.81 9.21
CA SER A 384 -7.26 -17.45 10.50
C SER A 384 -8.62 -18.12 10.70
N MET A 385 -9.49 -18.06 9.68
CA MET A 385 -10.82 -18.67 9.78
C MET A 385 -10.76 -20.20 9.71
N GLU A 386 -9.77 -20.79 9.06
CA GLU A 386 -9.57 -22.23 9.11
C GLU A 386 -9.05 -22.67 10.49
N ALA A 387 -8.16 -21.91 11.13
CA ALA A 387 -7.76 -22.16 12.51
C ALA A 387 -8.97 -22.09 13.47
N ARG A 388 -9.86 -21.10 13.29
CA ARG A 388 -11.16 -21.01 13.99
C ARG A 388 -11.99 -22.27 13.74
N ARG A 389 -12.15 -22.63 12.48
CA ARG A 389 -12.95 -23.79 12.07
C ARG A 389 -12.47 -25.08 12.75
N GLN A 390 -11.17 -25.36 12.71
CA GLN A 390 -10.57 -26.53 13.34
C GLN A 390 -10.77 -26.54 14.86
N ARG A 391 -10.64 -25.40 15.52
CA ARG A 391 -10.89 -25.26 16.96
C ARG A 391 -12.32 -25.64 17.34
N PHE A 392 -13.33 -25.16 16.61
CA PHE A 392 -14.73 -25.47 16.87
C PHE A 392 -15.11 -26.92 16.52
N LEU A 393 -14.54 -27.47 15.43
CA LEU A 393 -14.70 -28.89 15.12
C LEU A 393 -14.14 -29.79 16.24
N ALA A 394 -12.97 -29.47 16.77
CA ALA A 394 -12.38 -30.19 17.90
C ALA A 394 -13.23 -30.10 19.17
N ALA A 395 -13.98 -29.01 19.35
CA ALA A 395 -14.93 -28.83 20.44
C ALA A 395 -16.32 -29.48 20.18
N GLY A 396 -16.54 -30.02 18.96
CA GLY A 396 -17.80 -30.64 18.56
C GLY A 396 -18.91 -29.65 18.14
N ASP A 397 -18.56 -28.37 17.96
CA ASP A 397 -19.49 -27.31 17.53
C ASP A 397 -19.36 -27.06 16.01
N ASN A 398 -20.06 -27.89 15.24
CA ASN A 398 -20.06 -27.80 13.78
C ASN A 398 -20.73 -26.51 13.27
N ALA A 399 -21.69 -25.94 13.99
CA ALA A 399 -22.36 -24.73 13.55
C ALA A 399 -21.40 -23.52 13.62
N ALA A 400 -20.73 -23.33 14.75
CA ALA A 400 -19.72 -22.28 14.90
C ALA A 400 -18.50 -22.48 13.99
N ALA A 401 -18.15 -23.74 13.65
CA ALA A 401 -17.07 -24.04 12.72
C ALA A 401 -17.37 -23.55 11.30
N GLU A 402 -18.60 -23.66 10.83
CA GLU A 402 -18.99 -23.31 9.46
C GLU A 402 -19.46 -21.84 9.31
N GLU A 403 -19.69 -21.12 10.43
CA GLU A 403 -20.28 -19.77 10.46
C GLU A 403 -19.52 -18.76 9.58
N PHE A 404 -18.19 -18.77 9.64
CA PHE A 404 -17.31 -17.85 8.91
C PHE A 404 -16.23 -18.60 8.09
N ALA A 405 -16.53 -19.82 7.67
CA ALA A 405 -15.60 -20.58 6.84
C ALA A 405 -15.47 -19.93 5.45
N LEU A 406 -14.23 -19.79 4.97
CA LEU A 406 -13.91 -19.03 3.75
C LEU A 406 -13.53 -19.90 2.55
N ILE A 407 -13.26 -21.19 2.77
CA ILE A 407 -12.86 -22.12 1.71
C ILE A 407 -13.82 -23.30 1.59
N ASP A 408 -13.84 -23.91 0.43
CA ASP A 408 -14.46 -25.22 0.23
C ASP A 408 -13.36 -26.29 0.46
N PRO A 409 -13.46 -27.12 1.51
CA PRO A 409 -12.44 -28.14 1.79
C PRO A 409 -12.30 -29.21 0.68
N GLU A 410 -13.34 -29.36 -0.15
CA GLU A 410 -13.34 -30.31 -1.27
C GLU A 410 -12.89 -29.69 -2.60
N ASP A 411 -12.55 -28.38 -2.61
CA ASP A 411 -12.06 -27.71 -3.81
C ASP A 411 -10.66 -28.26 -4.21
N LYS A 412 -10.58 -28.76 -5.41
CA LYS A 412 -9.35 -29.29 -6.03
C LYS A 412 -8.82 -28.40 -7.14
N SER A 413 -9.23 -27.14 -7.17
CA SER A 413 -8.78 -26.16 -8.14
C SER A 413 -7.26 -25.99 -8.07
N VAL A 414 -6.65 -25.88 -9.24
CA VAL A 414 -5.20 -25.67 -9.37
C VAL A 414 -4.95 -24.29 -9.92
N TYR A 415 -4.44 -23.41 -9.08
CA TYR A 415 -4.11 -22.04 -9.47
C TYR A 415 -2.83 -21.56 -8.80
N ARG A 416 -2.36 -20.42 -9.23
CA ARG A 416 -1.21 -19.73 -8.66
C ARG A 416 -1.41 -18.23 -8.79
N SER A 417 -1.34 -17.51 -7.66
CA SER A 417 -1.40 -16.05 -7.62
C SER A 417 -0.10 -15.40 -8.15
N ALA A 418 -0.12 -14.09 -8.35
CA ALA A 418 1.05 -13.31 -8.71
C ALA A 418 2.20 -13.47 -7.69
N GLN A 419 1.87 -13.60 -6.39
CA GLN A 419 2.82 -13.89 -5.31
C GLN A 419 3.05 -15.39 -5.10
N LEU A 420 2.63 -16.22 -6.04
CA LEU A 420 2.85 -17.66 -6.11
C LEU A 420 2.08 -18.51 -5.07
N TYR A 421 1.10 -17.93 -4.38
CA TYR A 421 0.18 -18.69 -3.52
C TYR A 421 -0.82 -19.51 -4.35
N ASN A 422 -1.32 -20.58 -3.76
CA ASN A 422 -2.35 -21.45 -4.33
C ASN A 422 -3.52 -21.70 -3.35
N ASP A 423 -3.59 -20.88 -2.29
CA ASP A 423 -4.53 -21.00 -1.18
C ASP A 423 -5.03 -19.63 -0.67
N ASN A 424 -5.02 -18.60 -1.54
CA ASN A 424 -5.24 -17.20 -1.16
C ASN A 424 -6.55 -16.58 -1.69
N ALA A 425 -7.47 -17.40 -2.19
CA ALA A 425 -8.74 -16.92 -2.71
C ALA A 425 -9.94 -17.46 -1.90
N ILE A 426 -10.75 -16.57 -1.37
CA ILE A 426 -12.01 -16.89 -0.66
C ILE A 426 -13.00 -17.51 -1.66
N ASN A 427 -13.66 -18.57 -1.26
CA ASN A 427 -14.67 -19.23 -2.11
C ASN A 427 -15.97 -18.44 -2.13
N ILE A 428 -16.24 -17.76 -3.25
CA ILE A 428 -17.43 -16.90 -3.44
C ILE A 428 -18.76 -17.69 -3.53
N CYS A 429 -18.71 -19.00 -3.61
CA CYS A 429 -19.87 -19.84 -3.65
C CYS A 429 -20.39 -20.23 -2.25
N ARG A 430 -19.66 -19.83 -1.20
CA ARG A 430 -20.05 -20.03 0.21
C ARG A 430 -20.81 -18.84 0.78
N GLU A 431 -21.95 -19.08 1.42
CA GLU A 431 -22.70 -18.03 2.12
C GLU A 431 -21.94 -17.50 3.34
N SER A 432 -21.19 -18.37 4.02
CA SER A 432 -20.35 -17.97 5.18
C SER A 432 -19.26 -16.96 4.83
N ALA A 433 -18.78 -16.90 3.57
CA ALA A 433 -17.84 -15.89 3.13
C ALA A 433 -18.46 -14.47 3.15
N TYR A 434 -19.72 -14.36 2.79
CA TYR A 434 -20.45 -13.07 2.87
C TYR A 434 -20.83 -12.72 4.29
N ALA A 435 -21.18 -13.69 5.13
CA ALA A 435 -21.40 -13.47 6.55
C ALA A 435 -20.12 -12.96 7.24
N PHE A 436 -18.97 -13.49 6.87
CA PHE A 436 -17.66 -12.98 7.33
C PHE A 436 -17.45 -11.53 6.90
N PHE A 437 -17.65 -11.22 5.61
CA PHE A 437 -17.46 -9.85 5.10
C PHE A 437 -18.41 -8.87 5.77
N GLU A 438 -19.69 -9.21 5.91
CA GLU A 438 -20.70 -8.40 6.59
C GLU A 438 -20.30 -8.13 8.04
N LYS A 439 -19.88 -9.17 8.79
CA LYS A 439 -19.37 -9.02 10.17
C LYS A 439 -18.20 -8.05 10.25
N VAL A 440 -17.22 -8.14 9.33
CA VAL A 440 -16.06 -7.22 9.29
C VAL A 440 -16.52 -5.79 9.02
N VAL A 441 -17.40 -5.60 8.03
CA VAL A 441 -17.94 -4.26 7.68
C VAL A 441 -18.71 -3.65 8.86
N GLU A 442 -19.57 -4.42 9.54
CA GLU A 442 -20.32 -3.94 10.69
C GLU A 442 -19.40 -3.43 11.82
N GLU A 443 -18.35 -4.18 12.15
CA GLU A 443 -17.41 -3.78 13.19
C GLU A 443 -16.61 -2.53 12.80
N VAL A 444 -16.17 -2.44 11.53
CA VAL A 444 -15.49 -1.24 11.02
C VAL A 444 -16.42 -0.03 11.05
N VAL A 445 -17.69 -0.17 10.64
CA VAL A 445 -18.71 0.89 10.75
C VAL A 445 -18.89 1.33 12.20
N GLY A 446 -18.90 0.38 13.14
CA GLY A 446 -18.94 0.67 14.57
C GLY A 446 -17.76 1.54 15.03
N MET A 447 -16.54 1.20 14.64
CA MET A 447 -15.34 1.98 14.98
C MET A 447 -15.39 3.41 14.41
N TYR A 448 -15.91 3.59 13.19
CA TYR A 448 -16.12 4.93 12.62
C TYR A 448 -17.17 5.73 13.37
N ALA A 449 -18.25 5.08 13.79
CA ALA A 449 -19.30 5.72 14.62
C ALA A 449 -18.74 6.16 15.98
N ASP A 450 -17.93 5.31 16.62
CA ASP A 450 -17.25 5.63 17.89
C ASP A 450 -16.24 6.77 17.74
N ALA A 451 -15.61 6.88 16.58
CA ALA A 451 -14.76 8.03 16.23
C ALA A 451 -15.56 9.31 15.94
N ASN A 452 -16.89 9.26 15.86
CA ASN A 452 -17.77 10.31 15.36
C ASN A 452 -17.47 10.75 13.93
N ILE A 453 -17.10 9.80 13.08
CA ILE A 453 -16.77 9.99 11.66
C ILE A 453 -17.64 9.06 10.83
N LYS A 454 -18.10 9.53 9.68
CA LYS A 454 -18.89 8.70 8.76
C LYS A 454 -17.95 7.95 7.81
N LEU A 455 -18.08 6.62 7.76
CA LEU A 455 -17.46 5.82 6.72
C LEU A 455 -18.24 6.02 5.40
N THR A 456 -17.56 6.51 4.37
CA THR A 456 -18.19 6.82 3.07
C THR A 456 -17.71 5.93 1.93
N GLN A 457 -16.54 5.30 2.10
CA GLN A 457 -15.90 4.48 1.08
C GLN A 457 -15.17 3.31 1.74
N PHE A 458 -15.22 2.13 1.12
CA PHE A 458 -14.55 0.93 1.57
C PHE A 458 -13.94 0.22 0.36
N SER A 459 -12.66 -0.15 0.46
CA SER A 459 -11.96 -0.86 -0.60
C SER A 459 -11.96 -2.37 -0.34
N ILE A 460 -12.36 -3.13 -1.34
CA ILE A 460 -12.30 -4.61 -1.30
C ILE A 460 -10.99 -5.16 -1.88
N GLY A 461 -10.05 -4.31 -2.33
CA GLY A 461 -8.88 -4.73 -3.10
C GLY A 461 -9.29 -5.37 -4.42
N ALA A 462 -9.50 -6.68 -4.43
CA ALA A 462 -9.98 -7.51 -5.54
C ALA A 462 -9.04 -7.56 -6.76
N ASP A 463 -7.77 -7.24 -6.55
CA ASP A 463 -6.69 -7.33 -7.52
C ASP A 463 -6.23 -8.79 -7.72
N GLU A 464 -5.70 -9.06 -8.91
CA GLU A 464 -4.93 -10.26 -9.23
C GLU A 464 -5.62 -11.60 -8.90
N LEU A 465 -6.95 -11.70 -9.09
CA LEU A 465 -7.65 -12.98 -8.91
C LEU A 465 -7.02 -14.04 -9.82
N PRO A 466 -6.46 -15.15 -9.27
CA PRO A 466 -5.73 -16.10 -10.07
C PRO A 466 -6.63 -16.86 -11.05
N TYR A 467 -6.12 -17.09 -12.25
CA TYR A 467 -6.77 -18.02 -13.17
C TYR A 467 -6.80 -19.44 -12.58
N GLY A 468 -7.93 -20.14 -12.75
CA GLY A 468 -8.11 -21.51 -12.26
C GLY A 468 -8.78 -21.62 -10.89
N VAL A 469 -9.01 -20.50 -10.20
CA VAL A 469 -9.72 -20.47 -8.92
C VAL A 469 -11.15 -20.99 -9.08
N TRP A 470 -11.60 -21.80 -8.12
CA TRP A 470 -12.95 -22.40 -8.00
C TRP A 470 -13.40 -23.35 -9.11
N GLN A 471 -12.58 -23.58 -10.15
CA GLN A 471 -12.95 -24.44 -11.30
C GLN A 471 -13.27 -25.89 -10.89
N ALA A 472 -12.66 -26.38 -9.82
CA ALA A 472 -12.90 -27.72 -9.29
C ALA A 472 -13.55 -27.71 -7.90
N SER A 473 -14.16 -26.60 -7.49
CA SER A 473 -14.95 -26.52 -6.26
C SER A 473 -16.34 -27.13 -6.48
N PRO A 474 -16.72 -28.17 -5.73
CA PRO A 474 -18.08 -28.72 -5.78
C PRO A 474 -19.16 -27.67 -5.50
N LEU A 475 -18.91 -26.74 -4.56
CA LEU A 475 -19.86 -25.68 -4.22
C LEU A 475 -20.11 -24.71 -5.38
N CYS A 476 -19.10 -24.43 -6.19
CA CYS A 476 -19.24 -23.58 -7.37
C CYS A 476 -19.79 -24.35 -8.57
N ALA A 477 -19.44 -25.63 -8.72
CA ALA A 477 -19.92 -26.47 -9.82
C ALA A 477 -21.45 -26.55 -9.87
N ASP A 478 -22.11 -26.56 -8.70
CA ASP A 478 -23.58 -26.59 -8.61
C ASP A 478 -24.24 -25.26 -9.10
N LYS A 479 -23.48 -24.19 -9.15
CA LYS A 479 -23.93 -22.85 -9.58
C LYS A 479 -23.58 -22.52 -11.02
N ILE A 480 -22.60 -23.23 -11.61
CA ILE A 480 -22.12 -23.01 -12.98
C ILE A 480 -22.98 -23.83 -13.98
N SER A 481 -23.30 -23.22 -15.12
CA SER A 481 -23.99 -23.87 -16.23
C SER A 481 -23.53 -23.26 -17.56
N GLU A 482 -24.01 -23.78 -18.70
CA GLU A 482 -23.75 -23.20 -20.02
C GLU A 482 -24.22 -21.73 -20.16
N LYS A 483 -25.16 -21.31 -19.30
CA LYS A 483 -25.75 -19.96 -19.32
C LYS A 483 -25.32 -19.11 -18.14
N HIS A 484 -24.57 -19.64 -17.21
CA HIS A 484 -24.11 -18.98 -15.99
C HIS A 484 -22.67 -19.41 -15.69
N THR A 485 -21.75 -18.58 -16.10
CA THR A 485 -20.31 -18.84 -16.08
C THR A 485 -19.67 -18.49 -14.75
N LEU A 486 -18.42 -18.84 -14.56
CA LEU A 486 -17.63 -18.38 -13.40
C LEU A 486 -17.49 -16.85 -13.37
N SER A 487 -17.42 -16.20 -14.54
CA SER A 487 -17.41 -14.74 -14.64
C SER A 487 -18.73 -14.13 -14.14
N ASP A 488 -19.87 -14.75 -14.43
CA ASP A 488 -21.16 -14.29 -13.93
C ASP A 488 -21.26 -14.44 -12.41
N LEU A 489 -20.75 -15.54 -11.84
CA LEU A 489 -20.65 -15.71 -10.38
C LEU A 489 -19.76 -14.65 -9.73
N TYR A 490 -18.67 -14.26 -10.40
CA TYR A 490 -17.82 -13.19 -9.90
C TYR A 490 -18.54 -11.83 -9.92
N ASP A 491 -19.33 -11.55 -10.94
CA ASP A 491 -20.15 -10.33 -11.02
C ASP A 491 -21.22 -10.31 -9.94
N GLU A 492 -21.85 -11.45 -9.64
CA GLU A 492 -22.77 -11.62 -8.52
C GLU A 492 -22.05 -11.37 -7.18
N ASN A 493 -20.82 -11.86 -7.02
CA ASN A 493 -20.01 -11.58 -5.84
C ASN A 493 -19.81 -10.08 -5.64
N VAL A 494 -19.36 -9.35 -6.66
CA VAL A 494 -19.17 -7.89 -6.58
C VAL A 494 -20.50 -7.20 -6.23
N SER A 495 -21.60 -7.62 -6.83
CA SER A 495 -22.93 -7.08 -6.55
C SER A 495 -23.38 -7.32 -5.10
N ARG A 496 -23.08 -8.49 -4.53
CA ARG A 496 -23.37 -8.82 -3.13
C ARG A 496 -22.55 -7.98 -2.16
N LEU A 497 -21.24 -7.84 -2.39
CA LEU A 497 -20.35 -7.00 -1.58
C LEU A 497 -20.80 -5.54 -1.62
N LYS A 498 -21.14 -5.03 -2.83
CA LYS A 498 -21.74 -3.69 -2.98
C LYS A 498 -23.04 -3.57 -2.19
N GLY A 499 -23.90 -4.59 -2.24
CA GLY A 499 -25.16 -4.60 -1.48
C GLY A 499 -24.95 -4.48 0.03
N ILE A 500 -23.98 -5.23 0.58
CA ILE A 500 -23.62 -5.15 2.01
C ILE A 500 -23.15 -3.72 2.36
N LEU A 501 -22.25 -3.15 1.58
CA LEU A 501 -21.74 -1.79 1.80
C LEU A 501 -22.84 -0.72 1.66
N ASN A 502 -23.72 -0.86 0.65
CA ASN A 502 -24.82 0.07 0.40
C ASN A 502 -25.83 0.12 1.55
N ASN A 503 -26.04 -0.99 2.29
CA ASN A 503 -26.89 -1.01 3.50
C ASN A 503 -26.42 0.00 4.55
N HIS A 504 -25.14 0.38 4.53
CA HIS A 504 -24.53 1.38 5.40
C HIS A 504 -24.29 2.74 4.70
N GLY A 505 -24.68 2.88 3.43
CA GLY A 505 -24.44 4.09 2.63
C GLY A 505 -22.97 4.30 2.27
N ILE A 506 -22.22 3.20 2.09
CA ILE A 506 -20.79 3.16 1.79
C ILE A 506 -20.59 2.82 0.31
N VAL A 507 -19.72 3.57 -0.36
CA VAL A 507 -19.32 3.32 -1.75
C VAL A 507 -18.24 2.26 -1.79
N LEU A 508 -18.41 1.25 -2.65
CA LEU A 508 -17.39 0.25 -2.93
C LEU A 508 -16.28 0.82 -3.80
N SER A 509 -15.05 0.60 -3.41
CA SER A 509 -13.86 0.84 -4.24
C SER A 509 -12.97 -0.41 -4.29
N GLY A 510 -12.03 -0.42 -5.23
CA GLY A 510 -11.05 -1.50 -5.38
C GLY A 510 -10.21 -1.29 -6.63
N TRP A 511 -9.24 -2.18 -6.84
CA TRP A 511 -8.43 -2.18 -8.04
C TRP A 511 -9.27 -2.53 -9.26
N GLU A 512 -8.96 -1.97 -10.43
CA GLU A 512 -9.77 -2.09 -11.65
C GLU A 512 -10.13 -3.53 -12.03
N ASP A 513 -9.39 -4.51 -11.55
CA ASP A 513 -9.55 -5.94 -11.86
C ASP A 513 -10.98 -6.44 -11.65
N PHE A 514 -11.69 -5.95 -10.63
CA PHE A 514 -13.05 -6.38 -10.35
C PHE A 514 -14.08 -5.93 -11.40
N LEU A 515 -13.72 -4.99 -12.27
CA LEU A 515 -14.54 -4.49 -13.38
C LEU A 515 -14.09 -5.05 -14.75
N LEU A 516 -13.06 -5.88 -14.77
CA LEU A 516 -12.51 -6.44 -16.00
C LEU A 516 -13.09 -7.82 -16.27
N GLU A 517 -13.19 -8.17 -17.55
CA GLU A 517 -13.59 -9.51 -17.94
C GLU A 517 -12.45 -10.49 -17.66
N HIS A 518 -12.74 -11.52 -16.87
CA HIS A 518 -11.82 -12.62 -16.60
C HIS A 518 -11.96 -13.65 -17.73
N SER A 519 -11.05 -13.59 -18.72
CA SER A 519 -11.01 -14.58 -19.80
C SER A 519 -10.37 -15.87 -19.31
N GLU A 520 -11.03 -17.00 -19.51
CA GLU A 520 -10.46 -18.34 -19.28
C GLU A 520 -9.26 -18.66 -20.19
N GLN A 521 -9.05 -17.88 -21.25
CA GLN A 521 -8.08 -18.19 -22.30
C GLN A 521 -6.89 -17.22 -22.39
N SER A 522 -7.00 -16.01 -21.84
CA SER A 522 -5.93 -15.00 -21.92
C SER A 522 -6.08 -13.92 -20.86
N GLN A 523 -5.02 -13.72 -20.07
CA GLN A 523 -4.89 -12.53 -19.19
C GLN A 523 -4.60 -11.24 -19.98
N SER A 524 -4.37 -11.30 -21.28
CA SER A 524 -3.94 -10.17 -22.11
C SER A 524 -5.09 -9.37 -22.73
N GLU A 525 -6.27 -9.96 -22.90
CA GLU A 525 -7.44 -9.24 -23.41
C GLU A 525 -8.29 -8.76 -22.24
N THR A 526 -8.19 -7.48 -21.97
CA THR A 526 -8.88 -6.85 -20.86
C THR A 526 -10.04 -6.02 -21.41
N LEU A 527 -11.23 -6.58 -21.34
CA LEU A 527 -12.46 -5.89 -21.70
C LEU A 527 -13.17 -5.45 -20.42
N ILE A 528 -13.65 -4.21 -20.44
CA ILE A 528 -14.56 -3.71 -19.40
C ILE A 528 -15.96 -4.20 -19.76
N LYS A 529 -16.62 -4.91 -18.87
CA LYS A 529 -18.00 -5.34 -19.06
C LYS A 529 -18.96 -4.17 -18.96
N GLU A 530 -19.71 -3.91 -20.02
CA GLU A 530 -20.64 -2.77 -20.10
C GLU A 530 -21.76 -2.85 -19.08
N GLU A 531 -22.29 -4.03 -18.80
CA GLU A 531 -23.34 -4.27 -17.81
C GLU A 531 -22.95 -3.89 -16.37
N ARG A 532 -21.65 -3.67 -16.10
CA ARG A 532 -21.15 -3.20 -14.80
C ARG A 532 -21.22 -1.69 -14.62
N TYR A 533 -21.65 -0.94 -15.64
CA TYR A 533 -21.75 0.53 -15.58
C TYR A 533 -22.79 1.02 -14.57
N ASP A 534 -23.80 0.22 -14.27
CA ASP A 534 -24.80 0.53 -13.24
C ASP A 534 -24.23 0.50 -11.82
N TYR A 535 -22.97 0.06 -11.67
CA TYR A 535 -22.34 0.03 -10.37
C TYR A 535 -21.77 1.41 -10.00
N GLU A 536 -22.30 1.99 -8.95
CA GLU A 536 -21.69 3.15 -8.30
C GLU A 536 -20.47 2.66 -7.50
N VAL A 537 -19.33 2.57 -8.18
CA VAL A 537 -18.07 2.05 -7.63
C VAL A 537 -16.90 2.95 -8.08
N ILE A 538 -15.78 2.88 -7.35
CA ILE A 538 -14.59 3.67 -7.66
C ILE A 538 -13.43 2.71 -7.98
N PRO A 539 -13.09 2.53 -9.28
CA PRO A 539 -11.91 1.78 -9.68
C PRO A 539 -10.62 2.57 -9.43
N TYR A 540 -9.62 1.89 -8.85
CA TYR A 540 -8.23 2.32 -8.78
C TYR A 540 -7.45 1.64 -9.89
N VAL A 541 -6.96 2.41 -10.86
CA VAL A 541 -6.33 1.87 -12.07
C VAL A 541 -4.81 1.84 -11.88
N TRP A 542 -4.27 0.64 -11.73
CA TRP A 542 -2.86 0.41 -11.39
C TRP A 542 -2.05 -0.27 -12.50
N ASN A 543 -2.67 -1.22 -13.23
CA ASN A 543 -1.96 -2.08 -14.19
C ASN A 543 -1.83 -1.42 -15.57
N ASN A 544 -1.15 -0.30 -15.59
CA ASN A 544 -0.90 0.52 -16.76
C ASN A 544 0.61 0.69 -17.01
N ILE A 545 1.31 -0.45 -17.00
CA ILE A 545 2.74 -0.53 -17.27
C ILE A 545 3.04 0.00 -18.68
N TRP A 546 4.02 0.91 -18.79
CA TRP A 546 4.46 1.44 -20.07
C TRP A 546 4.87 0.33 -21.06
N GLY A 547 4.27 0.34 -22.24
CA GLY A 547 4.44 -0.71 -23.25
C GLY A 547 3.61 -1.96 -23.00
N GLY A 548 2.82 -2.02 -21.92
CA GLY A 548 1.98 -3.15 -21.55
C GLY A 548 0.61 -3.20 -22.23
N GLY A 549 0.23 -2.15 -22.95
CA GLY A 549 -1.02 -2.09 -23.71
C GLY A 549 -2.21 -1.48 -22.95
N ARG A 550 -2.09 -1.27 -21.64
CA ARG A 550 -3.16 -0.80 -20.75
C ARG A 550 -2.97 0.63 -20.22
N GLU A 551 -2.05 1.39 -20.80
CA GLU A 551 -1.68 2.73 -20.31
C GLU A 551 -2.89 3.68 -20.26
N ASP A 552 -3.84 3.53 -21.19
CA ASP A 552 -5.02 4.35 -21.35
C ASP A 552 -6.25 3.87 -20.54
N MET A 553 -6.09 2.88 -19.67
CA MET A 553 -7.21 2.28 -18.93
C MET A 553 -7.92 3.29 -18.03
N ASN A 554 -7.19 4.22 -17.41
CA ASN A 554 -7.77 5.34 -16.65
C ASN A 554 -8.81 6.12 -17.48
N TYR A 555 -8.49 6.40 -18.75
CA TYR A 555 -9.35 7.17 -19.63
C TYR A 555 -10.53 6.36 -20.14
N LYS A 556 -10.32 5.06 -20.36
CA LYS A 556 -11.42 4.14 -20.71
C LYS A 556 -12.49 4.14 -19.62
N PHE A 557 -12.11 3.95 -18.35
CA PHE A 557 -13.06 4.00 -17.23
C PHE A 557 -13.71 5.37 -17.08
N ALA A 558 -12.93 6.45 -17.11
CA ALA A 558 -13.46 7.80 -16.96
C ALA A 558 -14.44 8.18 -18.08
N ASN A 559 -14.11 7.82 -19.33
CA ASN A 559 -14.98 8.07 -20.48
C ASN A 559 -16.29 7.28 -20.43
N LEU A 560 -16.28 6.09 -19.84
CA LEU A 560 -17.47 5.28 -19.57
C LEU A 560 -18.34 5.82 -18.44
N GLY A 561 -17.82 6.73 -17.61
CA GLY A 561 -18.56 7.39 -16.55
C GLY A 561 -18.16 7.00 -15.12
N PHE A 562 -17.21 6.09 -14.94
CA PHE A 562 -16.71 5.73 -13.61
C PHE A 562 -15.92 6.87 -12.98
N LYS A 563 -16.13 7.10 -11.69
CA LYS A 563 -15.26 7.97 -10.88
C LYS A 563 -13.95 7.22 -10.63
N THR A 564 -12.91 7.55 -11.38
CA THR A 564 -11.68 6.79 -11.51
C THR A 564 -10.53 7.46 -10.75
N VAL A 565 -9.77 6.68 -9.99
CA VAL A 565 -8.51 7.09 -9.39
C VAL A 565 -7.35 6.52 -10.20
N MET A 566 -6.40 7.37 -10.57
CA MET A 566 -5.20 7.00 -11.32
C MET A 566 -4.10 6.52 -10.35
N SER A 567 -3.77 5.25 -10.40
CA SER A 567 -2.77 4.62 -9.52
C SER A 567 -1.63 3.98 -10.33
N ASN A 568 -1.08 4.71 -11.32
CA ASN A 568 -0.11 4.18 -12.27
C ASN A 568 1.10 3.54 -11.60
N SER A 569 1.24 2.22 -11.70
CA SER A 569 2.34 1.47 -11.07
C SER A 569 3.72 1.89 -11.60
N SER A 570 3.80 2.27 -12.87
CA SER A 570 5.06 2.73 -13.49
C SER A 570 5.46 4.16 -13.13
N ALA A 571 4.66 4.87 -12.31
CA ALA A 571 4.94 6.26 -11.94
C ALA A 571 4.69 6.59 -10.47
N PHE A 572 3.73 5.91 -9.81
CA PHE A 572 3.27 6.27 -8.46
C PHE A 572 3.54 5.20 -7.41
N TYR A 573 4.09 4.03 -7.78
CA TYR A 573 4.45 2.98 -6.85
C TYR A 573 5.85 3.23 -6.28
N PHE A 574 5.91 3.70 -5.04
CA PHE A 574 7.16 4.01 -4.34
C PHE A 574 7.90 2.78 -3.79
N ASP A 575 7.30 1.61 -3.89
CA ASP A 575 7.93 0.32 -3.62
C ASP A 575 8.74 -0.21 -4.81
N MET A 576 8.63 0.42 -5.99
CA MET A 576 9.49 0.14 -7.13
C MET A 576 10.89 0.68 -6.91
N ALA A 577 11.88 -0.03 -7.44
CA ALA A 577 13.26 0.45 -7.42
C ALA A 577 13.41 1.72 -8.29
N ASP A 578 14.22 2.64 -7.83
CA ASP A 578 14.45 3.92 -8.51
C ASP A 578 15.43 3.84 -9.69
N ASP A 579 16.31 2.83 -9.71
CA ASP A 579 17.31 2.61 -10.77
C ASP A 579 17.68 1.12 -10.90
N ARG A 580 18.48 0.80 -11.93
CA ARG A 580 19.06 -0.52 -12.20
C ARG A 580 20.19 -0.90 -11.25
N ASP A 581 20.55 -0.03 -10.31
CA ASP A 581 21.55 -0.32 -9.29
C ASP A 581 21.13 -1.53 -8.45
N MET A 582 22.05 -2.45 -8.24
CA MET A 582 21.78 -3.68 -7.46
C MET A 582 21.41 -3.39 -6.01
N ASP A 583 21.90 -2.26 -5.45
CA ASP A 583 21.62 -1.82 -4.09
C ASP A 583 20.32 -1.02 -3.98
N SER A 584 19.65 -0.69 -5.10
CA SER A 584 18.32 -0.05 -5.07
C SER A 584 17.30 -0.97 -4.44
N HIS A 585 16.59 -0.44 -3.44
CA HIS A 585 15.49 -1.15 -2.78
C HIS A 585 14.27 -1.27 -3.71
N GLY A 586 13.43 -2.23 -3.43
CA GLY A 586 12.20 -2.46 -4.19
C GLY A 586 12.35 -3.44 -5.35
N LEU A 587 11.24 -3.74 -5.99
CA LEU A 587 11.13 -4.56 -7.19
C LEU A 587 11.15 -3.68 -8.44
N ASN A 588 11.04 -4.29 -9.62
CA ASN A 588 11.04 -3.58 -10.90
C ASN A 588 10.07 -4.18 -11.92
N TRP A 589 9.03 -4.86 -11.43
CA TRP A 589 8.06 -5.52 -12.30
C TRP A 589 7.28 -4.52 -13.18
N SER A 590 7.01 -3.30 -12.68
CA SER A 590 6.36 -2.23 -13.46
C SER A 590 7.34 -1.21 -14.05
N GLY A 591 8.65 -1.42 -13.88
CA GLY A 591 9.69 -0.52 -14.31
C GLY A 591 10.52 0.05 -13.14
N TYR A 592 11.25 1.11 -13.40
CA TYR A 592 11.97 1.86 -12.37
C TYR A 592 11.26 3.18 -12.14
N VAL A 593 10.91 3.48 -10.89
CA VAL A 593 10.13 4.66 -10.53
C VAL A 593 10.98 5.60 -9.67
N ASN A 594 11.24 6.77 -10.19
CA ASN A 594 11.91 7.84 -9.46
C ASN A 594 11.05 9.11 -9.46
N TYR A 595 11.50 10.14 -8.76
CA TYR A 595 10.73 11.38 -8.61
C TYR A 595 10.48 12.12 -9.95
N PHE A 596 11.31 11.93 -10.98
CA PHE A 596 11.05 12.48 -12.31
C PHE A 596 9.89 11.74 -13.00
N ASP A 597 9.84 10.41 -12.87
CA ASP A 597 8.79 9.59 -13.45
C ASP A 597 7.42 10.02 -12.87
N THR A 598 7.37 10.21 -11.55
CA THR A 598 6.17 10.69 -10.85
C THR A 598 5.79 12.12 -11.29
N TRP A 599 6.78 13.04 -11.30
CA TRP A 599 6.54 14.44 -11.64
C TRP A 599 6.14 14.65 -13.10
N ALA A 600 6.62 13.81 -14.02
CA ALA A 600 6.37 13.94 -15.46
C ALA A 600 4.94 13.55 -15.88
N ILE A 601 4.18 12.88 -15.04
CA ILE A 601 2.81 12.49 -15.37
C ILE A 601 1.89 13.71 -15.34
N ASP A 602 1.26 14.02 -16.48
CA ASP A 602 0.05 14.83 -16.50
C ASP A 602 -1.16 13.89 -16.46
N PRO A 603 -1.96 13.91 -15.38
CA PRO A 603 -3.09 12.99 -15.23
C PRO A 603 -4.14 13.09 -16.34
N GLU A 604 -4.24 14.22 -17.01
CA GLU A 604 -5.21 14.44 -18.08
C GLU A 604 -4.66 14.10 -19.46
N ASP A 605 -3.34 13.99 -19.61
CA ASP A 605 -2.67 13.47 -20.80
C ASP A 605 -1.35 12.78 -20.43
N ILE A 606 -1.43 11.53 -19.97
CA ILE A 606 -0.26 10.75 -19.54
C ILE A 606 0.77 10.57 -20.66
N PHE A 607 0.36 10.72 -21.93
CA PHE A 607 1.25 10.56 -23.09
C PHE A 607 2.01 11.85 -23.43
N ALA A 608 1.61 13.01 -22.89
CA ALA A 608 2.24 14.30 -23.19
C ALA A 608 3.75 14.30 -22.94
N ASN A 609 4.19 13.60 -21.90
CA ASN A 609 5.59 13.51 -21.47
C ASN A 609 6.20 12.11 -21.60
N ALA A 610 5.51 11.15 -22.23
CA ALA A 610 5.96 9.77 -22.34
C ALA A 610 7.30 9.63 -23.10
N THR A 611 7.59 10.55 -24.01
CA THR A 611 8.85 10.60 -24.77
C THR A 611 10.02 11.19 -23.98
N LEU A 612 9.76 11.89 -22.87
CA LEU A 612 10.81 12.47 -22.02
C LEU A 612 11.48 11.41 -21.13
N ASN A 613 10.80 10.29 -20.91
CA ASN A 613 11.35 9.20 -20.14
C ASN A 613 12.22 8.30 -21.04
N GLU A 614 13.54 8.42 -20.91
CA GLU A 614 14.51 7.61 -21.67
C GLU A 614 14.31 6.10 -21.51
N LYS A 615 13.62 5.67 -20.45
CA LYS A 615 13.40 4.27 -20.13
C LYS A 615 12.20 3.66 -20.90
N HIS A 616 11.26 4.50 -21.37
CA HIS A 616 9.98 4.06 -21.93
C HIS A 616 9.63 4.82 -23.21
N GLN A 617 10.58 4.96 -24.15
CA GLN A 617 10.32 5.63 -25.43
C GLN A 617 9.23 4.90 -26.22
N LEU A 618 7.97 5.31 -25.98
CA LEU A 618 6.85 4.86 -26.79
C LEU A 618 6.85 5.64 -28.10
N SER A 619 6.72 4.93 -29.22
CA SER A 619 6.61 5.60 -30.53
C SER A 619 5.26 6.28 -30.69
N ASP A 620 5.22 7.34 -31.52
CA ASP A 620 3.95 8.00 -31.89
C ASP A 620 2.95 6.99 -32.50
N GLU A 621 3.43 6.00 -33.25
CA GLU A 621 2.63 4.95 -33.83
C GLU A 621 1.99 4.06 -32.77
N TYR A 622 2.68 3.79 -31.66
CA TYR A 622 2.14 3.05 -30.52
C TYR A 622 1.12 3.87 -29.74
N ILE A 623 1.34 5.18 -29.60
CA ILE A 623 0.47 6.08 -28.83
C ILE A 623 -0.81 6.45 -29.63
N ALA A 624 -0.71 6.57 -30.94
CA ALA A 624 -1.81 7.06 -31.79
C ALA A 624 -3.16 6.34 -31.60
N PRO A 625 -3.23 5.00 -31.43
CA PRO A 625 -4.48 4.28 -31.22
C PRO A 625 -4.99 4.32 -29.77
N LYS A 626 -4.24 4.88 -28.82
CA LYS A 626 -4.63 4.91 -27.40
C LYS A 626 -5.79 5.86 -27.15
N VAL A 627 -6.68 5.46 -26.23
CA VAL A 627 -7.82 6.29 -25.81
C VAL A 627 -7.29 7.50 -25.05
N LYS A 628 -7.83 8.68 -25.38
CA LYS A 628 -7.61 9.92 -24.66
C LYS A 628 -8.79 10.24 -23.75
N LEU A 629 -8.54 11.02 -22.70
CA LEU A 629 -9.59 11.51 -21.83
C LEU A 629 -10.52 12.45 -22.62
N ASP A 630 -11.82 12.11 -22.65
CA ASP A 630 -12.83 12.96 -23.23
C ASP A 630 -12.99 14.25 -22.39
N PRO A 631 -12.90 15.43 -22.97
CA PRO A 631 -13.05 16.69 -22.25
C PRO A 631 -14.33 16.79 -21.41
N ASP A 632 -15.44 16.24 -21.91
CA ASP A 632 -16.73 16.23 -21.21
C ASP A 632 -16.77 15.24 -20.05
N LYS A 633 -15.81 14.31 -19.99
CA LYS A 633 -15.67 13.27 -18.95
C LYS A 633 -14.53 13.54 -17.96
N ARG A 634 -13.84 14.65 -18.11
CA ARG A 634 -12.70 15.04 -17.27
C ARG A 634 -13.01 14.97 -15.77
N SER A 635 -14.22 15.34 -15.35
CA SER A 635 -14.65 15.29 -13.95
C SER A 635 -14.81 13.87 -13.39
N ASN A 636 -14.70 12.83 -14.22
CA ASN A 636 -14.73 11.44 -13.80
C ASN A 636 -13.33 10.94 -13.41
N LEU A 637 -12.25 11.52 -13.92
CA LEU A 637 -10.93 11.33 -13.36
C LEU A 637 -10.83 12.17 -12.08
N ILE A 638 -11.12 11.55 -10.93
CA ILE A 638 -11.27 12.30 -9.67
C ILE A 638 -9.94 12.59 -8.97
N GLY A 639 -8.86 11.89 -9.35
CA GLY A 639 -7.55 12.14 -8.79
C GLY A 639 -6.55 10.99 -8.95
N ILE A 640 -5.53 11.08 -8.12
CA ILE A 640 -4.37 10.18 -8.06
C ILE A 640 -4.32 9.57 -6.67
#